data_bcd0986891c550662bee45e512de490b
#
_entry.id   bcd0986891c550662bee45e512de490b
#
_cell.length_a   1.000
_cell.length_b   1.000
_cell.length_c   1.000
_cell.angle_alpha   90.00
_cell.angle_beta   90.00
_cell.angle_gamma   90.00
#
_symmetry.space_group_name_H-M   'P 1'
#
loop_
_entity.id
_entity.type
_entity.pdbx_description
1 polymer ?
#
loop_
_entity_poly.entity_id
_entity_poly.type
_entity_poly.pdbx_seq_one_letter_code
_entity_poly.pdbx_strand_id
1 'polypeptide(L)'
;MKARNFSVRERTGLKLAVSASALVLAALGAAPAMAQQDASPQQGSSTDAADAAIIVTGTRIKGVAPVGSPVIPVGREEIEKLGVSTTNDALRKLPQIVNFGGNNEQQGGSIIQNTSLNSFAAKSINLRGLGTASTLSLVNGHRVAPQGANGQLFDADNIPAIALERIEVVADGGSAIYGSDAVGGVVNFIMRRPDNVFEVQARAGFADSVEEYIGSVAFGRRWSSGGFFLAYEYQNRTALEAADRPNLYNSDLSPYGGAPNPVLTNPGNVQFGSSFYGIPAGQNGTNVTLGKLTATPNRENAWIGADAIPSGKRHTVVGTFRQDFDDNVTFVADGLFSRRELTNRGIASTATLSVPSTNPFSPCAAGKVDDSATLNCPANGTLSVPYSFLEDLGPQTITGYEQIWSLSGGLEMKLSNSWNANVTAYYSENKGYSLATNQLNTNGLNRALGATVAGTTKPASVPFFNPFCDGQQFDCNSEATLALFRAQTELEVFNRSYGGSANIGGSLFRLPGGDVRVSVGGEIRFDYLFGNGQLSNTRTANVDTFAGVPTSNERDVRSVYAEAYVPLFGPDNARPGLEKLEFNAAVRYDRYSDVGSTTNPRFGVTYAPASGIQFRGSYGTSFRAPSLVDVNKYATAGFLPRTGSGSAVGLSPAAGSFQYVYPIGGNPDLKPETATTWSLGMDLTPELAKGFNFSLTYYNIVYKDKVDTAAYNAPIGAVLNSGAYDDFIVFNPVYFPSKTNQTLAQYVAYWNQITADPQLPVLGLVDPTTVIAIVDARRNNSGVVETDGFDVSLDYTLYGNGIDFRFGARANYVLHYKTSPVPGVALKDEVNHFGYPARFTGKVEAGVDIGGFSGTVFLNYVNSRTITRDFLPAAVPDQYQNIDPITTVDLSLRYNFGETGSMITNGLAASLNVLNVFDADPPLVVNAGGATPIRFDSSYSSSMGRYISFQLSKKF
;
A
#
# COMPACT_ATOMS: atom_id res chain seq x y z
N MET A 1 38.31 22.63 2.98
CA MET A 1 38.45 21.27 3.48
C MET A 1 38.37 21.28 5.01
N LYS A 2 37.20 21.41 5.56
CA LYS A 2 36.96 21.00 6.95
C LYS A 2 36.50 19.55 6.91
N ALA A 3 37.35 18.67 7.43
CA ALA A 3 36.96 17.29 7.66
C ALA A 3 35.63 17.33 8.49
N ARG A 4 34.55 16.88 7.90
CA ARG A 4 33.38 16.53 8.69
C ARG A 4 33.83 15.49 9.69
N ASN A 5 33.94 15.89 10.95
CA ASN A 5 33.99 14.96 12.05
C ASN A 5 32.66 14.17 11.94
N PHE A 6 32.72 13.01 11.31
CA PHE A 6 31.79 11.95 11.61
C PHE A 6 31.90 11.70 13.10
N SER A 7 31.07 12.39 13.89
CA SER A 7 30.86 11.94 15.25
C SER A 7 30.31 10.53 15.09
N VAL A 8 31.15 9.59 15.45
CA VAL A 8 30.75 8.23 15.79
C VAL A 8 29.54 8.36 16.68
N ARG A 9 28.35 8.16 16.13
CA ARG A 9 27.13 7.88 16.90
C ARG A 9 27.42 6.55 17.59
N GLU A 10 28.12 6.65 18.73
CA GLU A 10 28.38 5.53 19.58
C GLU A 10 27.07 4.79 19.89
N ARG A 11 26.96 3.56 19.34
CA ARG A 11 26.58 2.36 20.10
C ARG A 11 25.44 2.53 21.14
N THR A 12 24.46 3.36 20.89
CA THR A 12 23.22 3.35 21.70
C THR A 12 22.35 2.16 21.36
N GLY A 13 22.37 1.70 20.10
CA GLY A 13 21.61 0.53 19.66
C GLY A 13 22.07 -0.76 20.33
N LEU A 14 23.39 -0.96 20.44
CA LEU A 14 23.92 -2.16 21.10
C LEU A 14 23.63 -2.17 22.62
N LYS A 15 23.57 -1.00 23.25
CA LYS A 15 23.20 -0.88 24.68
C LYS A 15 21.69 -1.14 24.89
N LEU A 16 20.82 -0.76 23.95
CA LEU A 16 19.39 -1.06 24.00
C LEU A 16 19.09 -2.53 23.65
N ALA A 17 19.83 -3.12 22.70
CA ALA A 17 19.72 -4.55 22.39
C ALA A 17 20.19 -5.43 23.58
N VAL A 18 21.28 -5.04 24.23
CA VAL A 18 21.74 -5.70 25.46
C VAL A 18 20.75 -5.47 26.61
N SER A 19 20.09 -4.31 26.69
CA SER A 19 19.06 -4.04 27.71
C SER A 19 17.76 -4.80 27.44
N ALA A 20 17.34 -4.95 26.17
CA ALA A 20 16.18 -5.76 25.81
C ALA A 20 16.47 -7.26 26.00
N SER A 21 17.67 -7.71 25.64
CA SER A 21 18.13 -9.09 25.90
C SER A 21 18.30 -9.36 27.38
N ALA A 22 18.76 -8.38 28.16
CA ALA A 22 18.88 -8.49 29.62
C ALA A 22 17.49 -8.47 30.32
N LEU A 23 16.52 -7.74 29.80
CA LEU A 23 15.13 -7.79 30.28
C LEU A 23 14.46 -9.14 29.98
N VAL A 24 14.73 -9.73 28.82
CA VAL A 24 14.26 -11.09 28.47
C VAL A 24 14.98 -12.14 29.35
N LEU A 25 16.26 -12.01 29.59
CA LEU A 25 17.02 -12.87 30.52
C LEU A 25 16.62 -12.64 31.99
N ALA A 26 16.28 -11.43 32.41
CA ALA A 26 15.74 -11.14 33.73
C ALA A 26 14.31 -11.66 33.94
N ALA A 27 13.47 -11.63 32.88
CA ALA A 27 12.16 -12.29 32.88
C ALA A 27 12.27 -13.82 32.92
N LEU A 28 13.35 -14.39 32.36
CA LEU A 28 13.66 -15.82 32.43
C LEU A 28 14.10 -16.27 33.84
N GLY A 29 14.57 -15.35 34.71
CA GLY A 29 15.02 -15.64 36.06
C GLY A 29 13.98 -15.40 37.17
N ALA A 30 12.86 -14.76 36.89
CA ALA A 30 11.85 -14.32 37.85
C ALA A 30 10.53 -15.10 37.79
N ALA A 31 10.53 -16.38 37.41
CA ALA A 31 9.33 -17.21 37.52
C ALA A 31 9.07 -17.57 38.97
N PRO A 32 7.88 -17.25 39.57
CA PRO A 32 7.51 -17.74 40.88
C PRO A 32 7.37 -19.26 40.80
N ALA A 33 7.98 -19.96 41.78
CA ALA A 33 7.75 -21.38 42.00
C ALA A 33 6.26 -21.62 42.33
N MET A 34 5.50 -22.01 41.35
CA MET A 34 4.16 -22.55 41.54
C MET A 34 4.28 -24.05 41.72
N ALA A 35 3.69 -24.52 42.81
CA ALA A 35 3.80 -25.86 43.32
C ALA A 35 3.45 -26.94 42.29
N GLN A 36 4.38 -27.87 42.11
CA GLN A 36 4.13 -29.17 41.50
C GLN A 36 3.01 -29.91 42.24
N GLN A 37 1.91 -30.16 41.51
CA GLN A 37 1.03 -31.26 41.86
C GLN A 37 1.29 -32.39 40.88
N ASP A 38 1.70 -33.54 41.42
CA ASP A 38 1.92 -34.78 40.70
C ASP A 38 0.68 -35.19 39.89
N ALA A 39 0.80 -35.19 38.58
CA ALA A 39 -0.13 -35.83 37.69
C ALA A 39 0.53 -37.05 37.05
N SER A 40 0.04 -38.21 37.42
CA SER A 40 0.34 -39.49 36.79
C SER A 40 0.01 -39.44 35.29
N PRO A 41 0.74 -40.15 34.40
CA PRO A 41 0.49 -40.11 32.98
C PRO A 41 -0.81 -40.84 32.66
N GLN A 42 -1.88 -40.11 32.40
CA GLN A 42 -3.06 -40.63 31.75
C GLN A 42 -2.80 -40.68 30.21
N GLN A 43 -2.91 -41.90 29.70
CA GLN A 43 -2.97 -42.16 28.23
C GLN A 43 -4.06 -41.26 27.63
N GLY A 44 -3.63 -40.35 26.75
CA GLY A 44 -4.52 -39.49 26.00
C GLY A 44 -5.48 -40.29 25.12
N SER A 45 -6.74 -40.26 25.45
CA SER A 45 -7.81 -40.68 24.56
C SER A 45 -7.99 -39.60 23.46
N SER A 46 -7.97 -40.02 22.23
CA SER A 46 -8.15 -39.23 21.00
C SER A 46 -9.58 -38.70 20.86
N THR A 47 -10.03 -37.81 21.72
CA THR A 47 -11.35 -37.15 21.62
C THR A 47 -11.31 -35.64 21.43
N ASP A 48 -10.13 -35.00 21.43
CA ASP A 48 -10.02 -33.55 21.25
C ASP A 48 -9.97 -33.07 19.81
N ALA A 49 -10.07 -33.98 18.81
CA ALA A 49 -10.09 -33.58 17.40
C ALA A 49 -11.46 -33.11 16.86
N ALA A 50 -12.54 -33.24 17.65
CA ALA A 50 -13.90 -32.95 17.16
C ALA A 50 -14.42 -31.54 17.44
N ASP A 51 -13.76 -30.73 18.26
CA ASP A 51 -14.28 -29.43 18.73
C ASP A 51 -13.56 -28.18 18.16
N ALA A 52 -12.56 -28.37 17.32
CA ALA A 52 -12.03 -27.25 16.55
C ALA A 52 -12.96 -26.99 15.35
N ALA A 53 -13.99 -26.18 15.55
CA ALA A 53 -14.75 -25.60 14.44
C ALA A 53 -13.77 -24.82 13.57
N ILE A 54 -13.28 -25.44 12.50
CA ILE A 54 -12.41 -24.80 11.51
C ILE A 54 -13.23 -23.68 10.90
N ILE A 55 -12.90 -22.42 11.21
CA ILE A 55 -13.42 -21.28 10.46
C ILE A 55 -12.74 -21.37 9.11
N VAL A 56 -13.49 -21.71 8.08
CA VAL A 56 -12.96 -21.81 6.70
C VAL A 56 -13.47 -20.61 5.94
N THR A 57 -12.54 -19.79 5.45
CA THR A 57 -12.86 -18.64 4.59
C THR A 57 -13.44 -19.15 3.26
N GLY A 58 -14.48 -18.50 2.74
CA GLY A 58 -15.12 -18.84 1.45
C GLY A 58 -16.46 -19.56 1.55
N THR A 59 -16.97 -19.82 2.77
CA THR A 59 -18.31 -20.35 3.02
C THR A 59 -18.90 -19.81 4.33
N ARG A 60 -20.24 -19.79 4.44
CA ARG A 60 -21.00 -19.49 5.67
C ARG A 60 -21.55 -20.75 6.31
N ILE A 61 -21.36 -21.91 5.67
CA ILE A 61 -21.87 -23.18 6.20
C ILE A 61 -20.82 -23.81 7.10
N LYS A 62 -21.09 -23.91 8.39
CA LYS A 62 -20.15 -24.45 9.38
C LYS A 62 -19.82 -25.93 9.08
N GLY A 63 -18.53 -26.27 9.11
CA GLY A 63 -18.04 -27.63 8.91
C GLY A 63 -18.04 -28.14 7.45
N VAL A 64 -18.17 -27.23 6.48
CA VAL A 64 -18.00 -27.52 5.05
C VAL A 64 -16.83 -26.71 4.53
N ALA A 65 -15.89 -27.35 3.81
CA ALA A 65 -14.84 -26.64 3.09
C ALA A 65 -15.43 -25.87 1.88
N PRO A 66 -14.84 -24.75 1.45
CA PRO A 66 -15.29 -24.04 0.25
C PRO A 66 -15.29 -24.96 -0.96
N VAL A 67 -16.44 -25.08 -1.62
CA VAL A 67 -16.57 -25.88 -2.85
C VAL A 67 -16.15 -25.05 -4.05
N GLY A 68 -15.27 -25.59 -4.88
CA GLY A 68 -14.86 -24.98 -6.15
C GLY A 68 -13.70 -23.98 -6.06
N SER A 69 -13.45 -23.32 -4.93
CA SER A 69 -12.35 -22.37 -4.79
C SER A 69 -11.22 -22.90 -3.92
N PRO A 70 -9.95 -22.63 -4.29
CA PRO A 70 -8.82 -22.95 -3.45
C PRO A 70 -8.74 -21.97 -2.27
N VAL A 71 -8.39 -22.48 -1.10
CA VAL A 71 -7.92 -21.68 0.03
C VAL A 71 -6.43 -21.93 0.18
N ILE A 72 -5.64 -20.86 0.18
CA ILE A 72 -4.21 -20.92 0.43
C ILE A 72 -4.00 -20.60 1.91
N PRO A 73 -3.77 -21.59 2.77
CA PRO A 73 -3.46 -21.36 4.17
C PRO A 73 -1.99 -20.99 4.32
N VAL A 74 -1.69 -19.96 5.10
CA VAL A 74 -0.34 -19.63 5.56
C VAL A 74 -0.35 -19.81 7.07
N GLY A 75 0.10 -20.95 7.53
CA GLY A 75 0.11 -21.31 8.94
C GLY A 75 1.20 -20.57 9.72
N ARG A 76 1.07 -20.53 11.03
CA ARG A 76 2.04 -19.90 11.92
C ARG A 76 3.46 -20.44 11.73
N GLU A 77 3.63 -21.74 11.63
CA GLU A 77 4.94 -22.36 11.40
C GLU A 77 5.56 -21.93 10.06
N GLU A 78 4.73 -21.76 9.03
CA GLU A 78 5.20 -21.25 7.74
C GLU A 78 5.67 -19.80 7.85
N ILE A 79 4.94 -18.94 8.56
CA ILE A 79 5.36 -17.55 8.83
C ILE A 79 6.69 -17.52 9.58
N GLU A 80 6.86 -18.36 10.61
CA GLU A 80 8.10 -18.48 11.37
C GLU A 80 9.27 -19.00 10.50
N LYS A 81 9.01 -19.96 9.58
CA LYS A 81 10.02 -20.53 8.65
C LYS A 81 10.42 -19.52 7.56
N LEU A 82 9.53 -18.62 7.12
CA LEU A 82 9.87 -17.59 6.13
C LEU A 82 10.92 -16.61 6.62
N GLY A 83 11.16 -16.53 7.93
CA GLY A 83 12.18 -15.66 8.52
C GLY A 83 11.91 -14.16 8.40
N VAL A 84 10.74 -13.78 7.92
CA VAL A 84 10.32 -12.39 7.73
C VAL A 84 9.95 -11.72 9.04
N SER A 85 9.99 -10.39 9.05
CA SER A 85 9.76 -9.60 10.27
C SER A 85 8.29 -9.37 10.55
N THR A 86 7.48 -9.26 9.51
CA THR A 86 6.10 -8.81 9.63
C THR A 86 5.12 -9.72 8.89
N THR A 87 3.85 -9.62 9.25
CA THR A 87 2.76 -10.35 8.62
C THR A 87 2.62 -10.02 7.12
N ASN A 88 2.79 -8.75 6.75
CA ASN A 88 2.76 -8.35 5.35
C ASN A 88 3.94 -8.93 4.56
N ASP A 89 5.14 -8.97 5.15
CA ASP A 89 6.30 -9.53 4.47
C ASP A 89 6.12 -11.04 4.22
N ALA A 90 5.41 -11.77 5.10
CA ALA A 90 5.01 -13.15 4.86
C ALA A 90 4.06 -13.28 3.65
N LEU A 91 3.06 -12.41 3.58
CA LEU A 91 2.10 -12.39 2.49
C LEU A 91 2.74 -12.02 1.14
N ARG A 92 3.71 -11.11 1.13
CA ARG A 92 4.48 -10.74 -0.08
C ARG A 92 5.27 -11.91 -0.70
N LYS A 93 5.49 -12.98 0.05
CA LYS A 93 6.13 -14.21 -0.49
C LYS A 93 5.14 -15.11 -1.27
N LEU A 94 3.84 -14.74 -1.29
CA LEU A 94 2.85 -15.41 -2.14
C LEU A 94 2.90 -14.83 -3.56
N PRO A 95 3.10 -15.65 -4.62
CA PRO A 95 3.24 -15.15 -5.99
C PRO A 95 2.01 -14.41 -6.55
N GLN A 96 0.82 -14.64 -5.96
CA GLN A 96 -0.43 -13.97 -6.33
C GLN A 96 -0.53 -12.53 -5.82
N ILE A 97 0.36 -12.11 -4.92
CA ILE A 97 0.33 -10.78 -4.32
C ILE A 97 1.32 -9.86 -5.06
N VAL A 98 0.79 -8.78 -5.60
CA VAL A 98 1.53 -7.76 -6.34
C VAL A 98 1.47 -6.45 -5.55
N ASN A 99 2.63 -5.84 -5.28
CA ASN A 99 2.72 -4.68 -4.38
C ASN A 99 2.64 -3.33 -5.09
N PHE A 100 1.62 -3.08 -5.89
CA PHE A 100 1.39 -1.75 -6.41
C PHE A 100 0.70 -0.84 -5.38
N GLY A 101 1.42 0.17 -4.90
CA GLY A 101 0.90 1.19 -3.98
C GLY A 101 0.72 0.78 -2.52
N GLY A 102 1.22 -0.39 -2.14
CA GLY A 102 1.06 -0.94 -0.79
C GLY A 102 2.35 -1.17 0.00
N ASN A 103 3.46 -0.51 -0.32
CA ASN A 103 4.72 -0.62 0.41
C ASN A 103 5.14 0.74 1.02
N ASN A 104 6.11 0.72 1.93
CA ASN A 104 6.68 1.91 2.55
C ASN A 104 7.95 2.42 1.87
N GLU A 105 8.39 1.81 0.77
CA GLU A 105 9.51 2.35 0.00
C GLU A 105 9.06 3.57 -0.79
N GLN A 106 9.88 4.60 -0.80
CA GLN A 106 9.58 5.80 -1.57
C GLN A 106 9.63 5.49 -3.07
N GLN A 107 8.56 5.79 -3.75
CA GLN A 107 8.46 5.69 -5.20
C GLN A 107 8.55 7.09 -5.81
N GLY A 108 9.65 7.38 -6.49
CA GLY A 108 9.79 8.52 -7.39
C GLY A 108 9.33 9.89 -6.87
N GLY A 109 10.18 10.58 -6.15
CA GLY A 109 10.22 12.04 -6.11
C GLY A 109 9.14 12.82 -5.40
N SER A 110 8.12 12.22 -4.91
CA SER A 110 7.07 12.95 -4.19
C SER A 110 6.68 12.21 -2.93
N ILE A 111 6.97 12.83 -1.79
CA ILE A 111 6.30 12.51 -0.52
C ILE A 111 4.77 12.47 -0.74
N ILE A 112 4.32 13.17 -1.77
CA ILE A 112 2.92 13.37 -2.13
C ILE A 112 2.40 12.31 -3.09
N GLN A 113 3.21 11.47 -3.71
CA GLN A 113 2.76 10.57 -4.78
C GLN A 113 1.69 9.58 -4.34
N ASN A 114 1.60 9.33 -3.06
CA ASN A 114 0.54 8.55 -2.47
C ASN A 114 -0.12 9.26 -1.28
N THR A 115 0.04 10.56 -1.11
CA THR A 115 -0.56 11.28 0.01
C THR A 115 -2.07 11.15 0.04
N SER A 116 -2.71 11.11 -1.11
CA SER A 116 -4.14 10.85 -1.18
C SER A 116 -4.51 9.41 -0.85
N LEU A 117 -3.62 8.43 -1.06
CA LEU A 117 -3.89 7.00 -0.89
C LEU A 117 -3.21 6.42 0.34
N ASN A 118 -1.91 6.66 0.53
CA ASN A 118 -1.08 6.00 1.54
C ASN A 118 -0.17 6.95 2.34
N SER A 119 -0.71 8.08 2.79
CA SER A 119 0.03 9.11 3.56
C SER A 119 0.70 8.58 4.84
N PHE A 120 0.26 7.43 5.31
CA PHE A 120 0.71 6.85 6.58
C PHE A 120 1.58 5.60 6.37
N ALA A 121 2.04 5.33 5.15
CA ALA A 121 2.89 4.19 4.79
C ALA A 121 2.32 2.82 5.22
N ALA A 122 1.01 2.60 5.05
CA ALA A 122 0.36 1.31 5.25
C ALA A 122 0.88 0.30 4.21
N LYS A 123 1.10 -0.94 4.65
CA LYS A 123 1.47 -2.06 3.78
C LYS A 123 0.21 -2.85 3.44
N SER A 124 -0.42 -2.54 2.32
CA SER A 124 -1.70 -3.14 1.93
C SER A 124 -1.53 -4.26 0.91
N ILE A 125 -2.49 -5.18 0.91
CA ILE A 125 -2.48 -6.38 0.08
C ILE A 125 -3.15 -6.08 -1.26
N ASN A 126 -2.52 -6.52 -2.36
CA ASN A 126 -3.05 -6.39 -3.71
C ASN A 126 -3.00 -7.76 -4.41
N LEU A 127 -4.11 -8.48 -4.39
CA LEU A 127 -4.22 -9.77 -5.09
C LEU A 127 -4.33 -9.54 -6.60
N ARG A 128 -3.45 -10.22 -7.36
CA ARG A 128 -3.42 -10.23 -8.83
C ARG A 128 -3.28 -8.86 -9.49
N GLY A 129 -2.83 -7.84 -8.74
CA GLY A 129 -2.65 -6.49 -9.29
C GLY A 129 -3.93 -5.70 -9.58
N LEU A 130 -5.10 -6.18 -9.12
CA LEU A 130 -6.39 -5.51 -9.39
C LEU A 130 -6.60 -4.23 -8.58
N GLY A 131 -5.71 -3.95 -7.62
CA GLY A 131 -5.75 -2.81 -6.72
C GLY A 131 -5.99 -3.22 -5.27
N THR A 132 -5.41 -2.48 -4.33
CA THR A 132 -5.54 -2.77 -2.89
C THR A 132 -6.98 -2.71 -2.40
N ALA A 133 -7.79 -1.81 -2.96
CA ALA A 133 -9.22 -1.68 -2.64
C ALA A 133 -10.09 -2.81 -3.21
N SER A 134 -9.54 -3.67 -4.08
CA SER A 134 -10.23 -4.82 -4.67
C SER A 134 -9.89 -6.14 -3.98
N THR A 135 -9.14 -6.08 -2.86
CA THR A 135 -8.79 -7.21 -2.00
C THR A 135 -9.42 -7.01 -0.62
N LEU A 136 -10.35 -7.85 -0.25
CA LEU A 136 -11.01 -7.76 1.05
C LEU A 136 -10.14 -8.37 2.15
N SER A 137 -9.78 -7.58 3.17
CA SER A 137 -9.10 -8.06 4.38
C SER A 137 -10.10 -8.22 5.53
N LEU A 138 -10.01 -9.33 6.24
CA LEU A 138 -10.87 -9.68 7.37
C LEU A 138 -10.04 -10.10 8.58
N VAL A 139 -10.55 -9.85 9.78
CA VAL A 139 -10.02 -10.38 11.05
C VAL A 139 -11.08 -11.29 11.66
N ASN A 140 -10.76 -12.56 11.85
CA ASN A 140 -11.71 -13.59 12.29
C ASN A 140 -13.06 -13.55 11.52
N GLY A 141 -13.01 -13.27 10.21
CA GLY A 141 -14.20 -13.18 9.35
C GLY A 141 -14.97 -11.85 9.43
N HIS A 142 -14.52 -10.87 10.22
CA HIS A 142 -15.14 -9.55 10.37
C HIS A 142 -14.39 -8.47 9.62
N ARG A 143 -15.12 -7.51 9.06
CA ARG A 143 -14.55 -6.32 8.44
C ARG A 143 -13.94 -5.41 9.50
N VAL A 144 -12.85 -4.74 9.13
CA VAL A 144 -12.23 -3.69 9.92
C VAL A 144 -12.33 -2.36 9.18
N ALA A 145 -12.27 -1.25 9.91
CA ALA A 145 -12.28 0.08 9.32
C ALA A 145 -11.12 0.22 8.33
N PRO A 146 -11.38 0.70 7.10
CA PRO A 146 -10.32 0.90 6.13
C PRO A 146 -9.37 2.01 6.59
N GLN A 147 -8.14 1.95 6.11
CA GLN A 147 -7.05 2.85 6.44
C GLN A 147 -6.70 3.78 5.27
N GLY A 148 -5.84 4.76 5.55
CA GLY A 148 -5.39 5.74 4.58
C GLY A 148 -6.41 6.86 4.33
N ALA A 149 -5.95 7.91 3.65
CA ALA A 149 -6.74 9.12 3.42
C ALA A 149 -8.00 8.87 2.58
N ASN A 150 -7.97 7.88 1.70
CA ASN A 150 -9.11 7.50 0.86
C ASN A 150 -9.96 6.35 1.43
N GLY A 151 -9.61 5.81 2.60
CA GLY A 151 -10.32 4.69 3.18
C GLY A 151 -10.33 3.44 2.29
N GLN A 152 -9.18 3.07 1.71
CA GLN A 152 -9.07 1.98 0.73
C GLN A 152 -7.96 0.97 1.05
N LEU A 153 -7.28 1.14 2.19
CA LEU A 153 -6.13 0.33 2.56
C LEU A 153 -6.43 -0.51 3.80
N PHE A 154 -5.66 -1.59 3.97
CA PHE A 154 -5.57 -2.36 5.20
C PHE A 154 -4.10 -2.72 5.44
N ASP A 155 -3.51 -2.25 6.54
CA ASP A 155 -2.14 -2.60 6.91
C ASP A 155 -2.11 -3.96 7.61
N ALA A 156 -1.63 -4.99 6.90
CA ALA A 156 -1.53 -6.34 7.44
C ALA A 156 -0.60 -6.45 8.66
N ASP A 157 0.35 -5.51 8.80
CA ASP A 157 1.25 -5.45 9.94
C ASP A 157 0.58 -4.95 11.25
N ASN A 158 -0.69 -4.55 11.20
CA ASN A 158 -1.49 -4.34 12.41
C ASN A 158 -1.72 -5.64 13.20
N ILE A 159 -1.44 -6.79 12.58
CA ILE A 159 -1.65 -8.09 13.19
C ILE A 159 -0.30 -8.78 13.37
N PRO A 160 0.22 -8.89 14.59
CA PRO A 160 1.53 -9.49 14.84
C PRO A 160 1.48 -11.01 14.66
N ALA A 161 2.57 -11.58 14.15
CA ALA A 161 2.66 -13.01 13.88
C ALA A 161 2.42 -13.87 15.13
N ILE A 162 2.81 -13.40 16.33
CA ILE A 162 2.59 -14.11 17.61
C ILE A 162 1.10 -14.29 17.93
N ALA A 163 0.22 -13.41 17.41
CA ALA A 163 -1.23 -13.47 17.62
C ALA A 163 -1.96 -14.30 16.56
N LEU A 164 -1.29 -14.67 15.46
CA LEU A 164 -1.90 -15.41 14.37
C LEU A 164 -1.92 -16.92 14.66
N GLU A 165 -3.05 -17.57 14.38
CA GLU A 165 -3.17 -19.00 14.17
C GLU A 165 -2.75 -19.34 12.73
N ARG A 166 -3.33 -18.62 11.75
CA ARG A 166 -3.04 -18.72 10.31
C ARG A 166 -3.63 -17.53 9.55
N ILE A 167 -3.22 -17.39 8.31
CA ILE A 167 -3.85 -16.52 7.32
C ILE A 167 -4.48 -17.40 6.25
N GLU A 168 -5.71 -17.11 5.85
CA GLU A 168 -6.41 -17.82 4.77
C GLU A 168 -6.59 -16.86 3.59
N VAL A 169 -6.03 -17.21 2.43
CA VAL A 169 -6.15 -16.43 1.20
C VAL A 169 -7.04 -17.18 0.21
N VAL A 170 -8.16 -16.57 -0.16
CA VAL A 170 -9.04 -17.06 -1.22
C VAL A 170 -8.86 -16.14 -2.42
N ALA A 171 -8.06 -16.59 -3.40
CA ALA A 171 -7.76 -15.81 -4.60
C ALA A 171 -8.84 -16.03 -5.69
N ASP A 172 -10.11 -15.84 -5.32
CA ASP A 172 -11.30 -16.00 -6.17
C ASP A 172 -12.36 -14.99 -5.74
N GLY A 173 -13.30 -14.62 -6.62
CA GLY A 173 -14.36 -13.67 -6.30
C GLY A 173 -15.19 -14.08 -5.09
N GLY A 174 -15.21 -13.24 -4.04
CA GLY A 174 -15.80 -13.55 -2.74
C GLY A 174 -17.06 -12.76 -2.40
N SER A 175 -17.59 -11.92 -3.30
CA SER A 175 -18.67 -10.98 -2.94
C SER A 175 -20.00 -11.65 -2.60
N ALA A 176 -20.27 -12.83 -3.13
CA ALA A 176 -21.48 -13.61 -2.77
C ALA A 176 -21.48 -14.04 -1.28
N ILE A 177 -20.31 -14.11 -0.63
CA ILE A 177 -20.15 -14.50 0.76
C ILE A 177 -19.92 -13.28 1.66
N TYR A 178 -19.05 -12.33 1.22
CA TYR A 178 -18.53 -11.25 2.06
C TYR A 178 -18.98 -9.84 1.63
N GLY A 179 -19.64 -9.70 0.46
CA GLY A 179 -20.06 -8.39 -0.07
C GLY A 179 -18.93 -7.66 -0.82
N SER A 180 -18.95 -6.33 -0.78
CA SER A 180 -18.02 -5.45 -1.49
C SER A 180 -16.54 -5.77 -1.26
N ASP A 181 -15.69 -5.33 -2.20
CA ASP A 181 -14.23 -5.32 -2.13
C ASP A 181 -13.53 -6.68 -2.36
N ALA A 182 -14.30 -7.77 -2.44
CA ALA A 182 -13.79 -9.12 -2.68
C ALA A 182 -13.73 -9.47 -4.19
N VAL A 183 -13.20 -8.57 -5.03
CA VAL A 183 -13.07 -8.78 -6.48
C VAL A 183 -11.86 -9.66 -6.80
N GLY A 184 -10.67 -9.27 -6.33
CA GLY A 184 -9.43 -10.05 -6.48
C GLY A 184 -9.36 -11.23 -5.52
N GLY A 185 -10.14 -11.19 -4.45
CA GLY A 185 -10.20 -12.22 -3.42
C GLY A 185 -10.33 -11.70 -2.00
N VAL A 186 -10.15 -12.61 -1.04
CA VAL A 186 -10.28 -12.36 0.38
C VAL A 186 -9.04 -12.84 1.13
N VAL A 187 -8.54 -12.04 2.05
CA VAL A 187 -7.48 -12.40 3.00
C VAL A 187 -8.04 -12.32 4.40
N ASN A 188 -8.14 -13.46 5.09
CA ASN A 188 -8.70 -13.54 6.43
C ASN A 188 -7.61 -13.91 7.43
N PHE A 189 -7.40 -13.04 8.41
CA PHE A 189 -6.45 -13.22 9.49
C PHE A 189 -7.15 -13.92 10.67
N ILE A 190 -6.82 -15.18 10.88
CA ILE A 190 -7.37 -15.98 11.95
C ILE A 190 -6.47 -15.85 13.19
N MET A 191 -7.03 -15.26 14.23
CA MET A 191 -6.32 -15.06 15.50
C MET A 191 -6.28 -16.36 16.33
N ARG A 192 -5.25 -16.48 17.17
CA ARG A 192 -5.13 -17.59 18.13
C ARG A 192 -6.35 -17.61 19.06
N ARG A 193 -6.85 -18.81 19.30
CA ARG A 193 -7.91 -19.06 20.27
C ARG A 193 -7.33 -19.11 21.70
N PRO A 194 -8.20 -18.95 22.72
CA PRO A 194 -7.80 -19.15 24.10
C PRO A 194 -7.14 -20.52 24.34
N ASP A 195 -5.93 -20.49 24.87
CA ASP A 195 -5.11 -21.66 25.21
C ASP A 195 -4.26 -21.34 26.45
N ASN A 196 -3.75 -22.38 27.12
CA ASN A 196 -2.79 -22.19 28.23
C ASN A 196 -1.40 -21.93 27.62
N VAL A 197 -1.04 -20.68 27.50
CA VAL A 197 0.22 -20.26 26.92
C VAL A 197 0.81 -19.07 27.64
N PHE A 198 2.12 -19.11 27.85
CA PHE A 198 2.93 -17.93 28.13
C PHE A 198 4.15 -18.01 27.22
N GLU A 199 4.24 -17.06 26.29
CA GLU A 199 5.27 -17.05 25.26
C GLU A 199 5.88 -15.66 25.17
N VAL A 200 7.22 -15.58 25.12
CA VAL A 200 7.96 -14.33 24.93
C VAL A 200 8.86 -14.49 23.71
N GLN A 201 8.92 -13.49 22.85
CA GLN A 201 9.78 -13.45 21.69
C GLN A 201 10.57 -12.14 21.65
N ALA A 202 11.83 -12.22 21.25
CA ALA A 202 12.67 -11.07 20.97
C ALA A 202 13.40 -11.30 19.65
N ARG A 203 13.39 -10.30 18.77
CA ARG A 203 14.06 -10.31 17.47
C ARG A 203 14.87 -9.05 17.30
N ALA A 204 16.09 -9.20 16.77
CA ALA A 204 16.94 -8.12 16.29
C ALA A 204 17.30 -8.39 14.84
N GLY A 205 17.11 -7.41 13.99
CA GLY A 205 17.36 -7.48 12.55
C GLY A 205 18.25 -6.33 12.09
N PHE A 206 19.11 -6.59 11.11
CA PHE A 206 20.11 -5.68 10.60
C PHE A 206 20.20 -5.76 9.09
N ALA A 207 20.21 -4.62 8.43
CA ALA A 207 20.65 -4.45 7.06
C ALA A 207 21.62 -3.29 7.03
N ASP A 208 22.20 -2.96 5.87
CA ASP A 208 23.05 -1.77 5.76
C ASP A 208 22.33 -0.55 6.30
N SER A 209 22.87 0.09 7.34
CA SER A 209 22.34 1.30 7.99
C SER A 209 20.94 1.16 8.59
N VAL A 210 20.34 -0.05 8.62
CA VAL A 210 19.02 -0.29 9.20
C VAL A 210 19.10 -1.24 10.37
N GLU A 211 18.46 -0.87 11.46
CA GLU A 211 18.26 -1.71 12.63
C GLU A 211 16.76 -1.88 12.89
N GLU A 212 16.33 -3.10 13.19
CA GLU A 212 14.96 -3.41 13.55
C GLU A 212 14.93 -4.27 14.82
N TYR A 213 14.08 -3.90 15.75
CA TYR A 213 13.89 -4.61 17.02
C TYR A 213 12.41 -4.90 17.23
N ILE A 214 12.10 -6.17 17.51
CA ILE A 214 10.72 -6.62 17.80
C ILE A 214 10.76 -7.36 19.14
N GLY A 215 9.86 -6.97 20.05
CA GLY A 215 9.60 -7.66 21.31
C GLY A 215 8.13 -8.02 21.41
N SER A 216 7.82 -9.30 21.65
CA SER A 216 6.44 -9.77 21.68
C SER A 216 6.20 -10.64 22.91
N VAL A 217 5.02 -10.57 23.49
CA VAL A 217 4.55 -11.43 24.56
C VAL A 217 3.15 -11.91 24.27
N ALA A 218 2.88 -13.20 24.52
CA ALA A 218 1.56 -13.78 24.45
C ALA A 218 1.25 -14.50 25.76
N PHE A 219 0.05 -14.27 26.28
CA PHE A 219 -0.46 -14.91 27.48
C PHE A 219 -1.89 -15.39 27.25
N GLY A 220 -2.16 -16.62 27.62
CA GLY A 220 -3.49 -17.18 27.54
C GLY A 220 -3.79 -18.11 28.69
N ARG A 221 -5.07 -18.20 29.03
CA ARG A 221 -5.57 -19.10 30.06
C ARG A 221 -6.88 -19.73 29.63
N ARG A 222 -6.98 -21.03 29.78
CA ARG A 222 -8.20 -21.79 29.55
C ARG A 222 -8.72 -22.35 30.85
N TRP A 223 -10.03 -22.32 31.05
CA TRP A 223 -10.76 -23.00 32.12
C TRP A 223 -11.84 -23.88 31.49
N SER A 224 -12.57 -24.64 32.31
CA SER A 224 -13.52 -25.66 31.82
C SER A 224 -14.58 -25.15 30.84
N SER A 225 -15.07 -23.92 31.04
CA SER A 225 -16.14 -23.30 30.24
C SER A 225 -15.67 -22.13 29.39
N GLY A 226 -14.36 -21.90 29.24
CA GLY A 226 -13.94 -20.77 28.45
C GLY A 226 -12.44 -20.48 28.55
N GLY A 227 -12.03 -19.28 28.12
CA GLY A 227 -10.67 -18.84 28.23
C GLY A 227 -10.45 -17.50 27.57
N PHE A 228 -9.24 -17.00 27.67
CA PHE A 228 -8.79 -15.82 26.93
C PHE A 228 -7.36 -16.01 26.40
N PHE A 229 -7.02 -15.24 25.39
CA PHE A 229 -5.69 -15.07 24.85
C PHE A 229 -5.42 -13.58 24.68
N LEU A 230 -4.23 -13.13 25.02
CA LEU A 230 -3.76 -11.75 24.86
C LEU A 230 -2.34 -11.77 24.33
N ALA A 231 -2.07 -10.96 23.32
CA ALA A 231 -0.73 -10.74 22.77
C ALA A 231 -0.42 -9.24 22.69
N TYR A 232 0.83 -8.89 22.96
CA TYR A 232 1.37 -7.56 22.77
C TYR A 232 2.66 -7.67 21.97
N GLU A 233 2.85 -6.73 21.02
CA GLU A 233 4.07 -6.60 20.25
C GLU A 233 4.51 -5.14 20.17
N TYR A 234 5.79 -4.92 20.36
CA TYR A 234 6.48 -3.67 20.09
C TYR A 234 7.49 -3.88 18.97
N GLN A 235 7.43 -3.01 17.95
CA GLN A 235 8.38 -2.96 16.84
C GLN A 235 9.00 -1.56 16.76
N ASN A 236 10.29 -1.50 16.50
CA ASN A 236 11.03 -0.26 16.21
C ASN A 236 12.01 -0.51 15.07
N ARG A 237 12.00 0.34 14.05
CA ARG A 237 12.91 0.30 12.91
C ARG A 237 13.47 1.69 12.63
N THR A 238 14.79 1.78 12.40
CA THR A 238 15.46 2.99 11.92
C THR A 238 15.15 3.24 10.45
N ALA A 239 15.39 4.46 9.96
CA ALA A 239 15.28 4.76 8.52
C ALA A 239 16.44 4.15 7.74
N LEU A 240 16.19 3.79 6.46
CA LEU A 240 17.23 3.63 5.45
C LEU A 240 17.33 4.94 4.68
N GLU A 241 18.49 5.59 4.71
CA GLU A 241 18.69 6.82 3.94
C GLU A 241 18.91 6.49 2.46
N ALA A 242 18.37 7.32 1.56
CA ALA A 242 18.57 7.17 0.12
C ALA A 242 20.06 7.25 -0.26
N ALA A 243 20.85 8.01 0.50
CA ALA A 243 22.30 8.13 0.33
C ALA A 243 23.05 6.81 0.57
N ASP A 244 22.48 5.88 1.35
CA ASP A 244 23.06 4.54 1.59
C ASP A 244 22.83 3.59 0.40
N ARG A 245 22.00 3.99 -0.56
CA ARG A 245 21.67 3.24 -1.78
C ARG A 245 21.86 4.10 -3.05
N PRO A 246 23.05 4.64 -3.31
CA PRO A 246 23.29 5.61 -4.39
C PRO A 246 23.06 5.03 -5.80
N ASN A 247 23.09 3.70 -5.97
CA ASN A 247 22.76 3.05 -7.22
C ASN A 247 21.26 3.06 -7.52
N LEU A 248 20.41 3.09 -6.49
CA LEU A 248 18.96 2.99 -6.57
C LEU A 248 18.29 4.38 -6.50
N TYR A 249 18.80 5.27 -5.65
CA TYR A 249 18.29 6.62 -5.40
C TYR A 249 19.25 7.67 -5.98
N ASN A 250 19.18 7.83 -7.29
CA ASN A 250 20.03 8.77 -8.01
C ASN A 250 19.27 9.39 -9.18
N SER A 251 19.16 10.71 -9.18
CA SER A 251 18.45 11.45 -10.21
C SER A 251 19.25 11.65 -11.52
N ASP A 252 20.54 11.31 -11.56
CA ASP A 252 21.37 11.39 -12.76
C ASP A 252 21.11 10.20 -13.71
N LEU A 253 20.37 10.43 -14.76
CA LEU A 253 20.16 9.45 -15.82
C LEU A 253 21.10 9.64 -17.03
N SER A 254 22.05 10.58 -16.98
CA SER A 254 22.98 10.85 -18.10
C SER A 254 23.83 9.64 -18.52
N PRO A 255 24.26 8.73 -17.63
CA PRO A 255 24.96 7.51 -18.03
C PRO A 255 24.12 6.58 -18.92
N TYR A 256 22.81 6.74 -18.90
CA TYR A 256 21.85 5.93 -19.67
C TYR A 256 21.23 6.71 -20.85
N GLY A 257 21.75 7.91 -21.18
CA GLY A 257 21.22 8.77 -22.22
C GLY A 257 20.02 9.64 -21.77
N GLY A 258 19.68 9.62 -20.49
CA GLY A 258 18.63 10.46 -19.91
C GLY A 258 19.12 11.83 -19.42
N ALA A 259 18.31 12.52 -18.62
CA ALA A 259 18.67 13.81 -18.05
C ALA A 259 19.75 13.67 -16.96
N PRO A 260 20.72 14.60 -16.88
CA PRO A 260 21.63 14.67 -15.75
C PRO A 260 20.89 15.14 -14.49
N ASN A 261 21.56 15.10 -13.33
CA ASN A 261 21.04 15.65 -12.08
C ASN A 261 20.42 17.03 -12.30
N PRO A 262 19.33 17.37 -11.57
CA PRO A 262 18.66 18.65 -11.72
C PRO A 262 19.56 19.82 -11.37
N VAL A 263 19.22 20.99 -11.94
CA VAL A 263 19.91 22.27 -11.69
C VAL A 263 19.33 23.02 -10.47
N LEU A 264 18.40 22.41 -9.76
CA LEU A 264 17.77 22.92 -8.53
C LEU A 264 18.67 22.56 -7.34
N THR A 265 19.67 23.40 -7.07
CA THR A 265 20.77 23.13 -6.14
C THR A 265 20.99 24.27 -5.15
N ASN A 266 21.86 24.05 -4.15
CA ASN A 266 22.44 25.10 -3.33
C ASN A 266 23.98 24.88 -3.22
N PRO A 267 24.84 25.82 -3.72
CA PRO A 267 24.49 27.09 -4.37
C PRO A 267 23.69 26.87 -5.66
N GLY A 268 22.74 27.78 -5.94
CA GLY A 268 21.80 27.70 -7.04
C GLY A 268 22.42 27.97 -8.42
N ASN A 269 21.54 28.20 -9.40
CA ASN A 269 21.91 28.58 -10.75
C ASN A 269 21.18 29.84 -11.17
N VAL A 270 21.72 30.60 -12.11
CA VAL A 270 21.01 31.69 -12.80
C VAL A 270 20.64 31.23 -14.20
N GLN A 271 19.38 31.38 -14.59
CA GLN A 271 18.87 30.99 -15.90
C GLN A 271 18.77 32.21 -16.82
N PHE A 272 19.37 32.08 -18.03
CA PHE A 272 19.21 33.00 -19.15
C PHE A 272 18.70 32.26 -20.39
N GLY A 273 17.44 32.48 -20.74
CA GLY A 273 16.78 31.71 -21.81
C GLY A 273 16.72 30.23 -21.43
N SER A 274 17.31 29.36 -22.23
CA SER A 274 17.44 27.91 -21.98
C SER A 274 18.75 27.51 -21.28
N SER A 275 19.67 28.47 -21.05
CA SER A 275 21.01 28.18 -20.48
C SER A 275 21.01 28.46 -18.96
N PHE A 276 21.79 27.64 -18.23
CA PHE A 276 21.98 27.80 -16.80
C PHE A 276 23.45 28.08 -16.49
N TYR A 277 23.67 29.00 -15.55
CA TYR A 277 25.00 29.41 -15.10
C TYR A 277 25.12 29.19 -13.61
N GLY A 278 26.15 28.47 -13.16
CA GLY A 278 26.35 28.14 -11.75
C GLY A 278 26.71 29.36 -10.90
N ILE A 279 26.07 29.52 -9.75
CA ILE A 279 26.51 30.43 -8.71
C ILE A 279 27.77 29.83 -8.08
N PRO A 280 28.91 30.56 -7.97
CA PRO A 280 30.16 29.99 -7.44
C PRO A 280 29.99 29.43 -6.02
N ALA A 281 30.65 28.33 -5.70
CA ALA A 281 30.78 27.82 -4.36
C ALA A 281 31.74 28.66 -3.50
N GLY A 282 31.64 28.54 -2.19
CA GLY A 282 32.57 29.17 -1.25
C GLY A 282 32.39 30.67 -1.05
N GLN A 283 31.18 31.18 -1.31
CA GLN A 283 30.87 32.62 -1.16
C GLN A 283 29.51 32.84 -0.46
N ASN A 284 29.36 34.00 0.16
CA ASN A 284 28.20 34.34 0.99
C ASN A 284 27.08 35.11 0.25
N GLY A 285 27.14 35.21 -1.06
CA GLY A 285 26.15 35.87 -1.92
C GLY A 285 26.18 37.38 -1.96
N THR A 286 26.95 38.08 -1.12
CA THR A 286 26.95 39.54 -1.08
C THR A 286 27.61 40.19 -2.28
N ASN A 287 28.62 39.54 -2.86
CA ASN A 287 29.48 40.05 -3.91
C ASN A 287 29.39 39.23 -5.22
N VAL A 288 28.30 38.54 -5.46
CA VAL A 288 28.06 37.86 -6.72
C VAL A 288 27.69 38.87 -7.79
N THR A 289 28.38 38.78 -8.94
CA THR A 289 28.15 39.58 -10.15
C THR A 289 27.91 38.66 -11.35
N LEU A 290 27.42 39.16 -12.47
CA LEU A 290 27.16 38.34 -13.65
C LEU A 290 28.45 37.72 -14.18
N GLY A 291 29.58 38.45 -14.16
CA GLY A 291 30.89 37.96 -14.64
C GLY A 291 31.52 36.87 -13.76
N LYS A 292 31.02 36.67 -12.52
CA LYS A 292 31.46 35.59 -11.61
C LYS A 292 30.70 34.28 -11.81
N LEU A 293 29.58 34.28 -12.54
CA LEU A 293 28.82 33.06 -12.78
C LEU A 293 29.62 32.10 -13.65
N THR A 294 29.55 30.82 -13.34
CA THR A 294 30.25 29.78 -14.10
C THR A 294 29.40 29.30 -15.26
N ALA A 295 30.01 29.03 -16.43
CA ALA A 295 29.30 28.50 -17.59
C ALA A 295 28.80 27.06 -17.34
N THR A 296 29.37 26.36 -16.40
CA THR A 296 28.93 25.02 -15.97
C THR A 296 27.89 25.17 -14.87
N PRO A 297 26.65 24.67 -15.07
CA PRO A 297 25.62 24.74 -14.01
C PRO A 297 25.96 23.81 -12.84
N ASN A 298 25.58 24.23 -11.64
CA ASN A 298 25.58 23.36 -10.47
C ASN A 298 24.50 22.28 -10.60
N ARG A 299 24.85 21.06 -10.21
CA ARG A 299 23.95 19.90 -10.28
C ARG A 299 24.12 19.03 -9.05
N GLU A 300 23.02 18.54 -8.54
CA GLU A 300 23.02 17.73 -7.31
C GLU A 300 21.99 16.61 -7.40
N ASN A 301 22.26 15.48 -6.75
CA ASN A 301 21.27 14.40 -6.63
C ASN A 301 20.10 14.85 -5.76
N ALA A 302 18.90 14.84 -6.30
CA ALA A 302 17.68 15.28 -5.60
C ALA A 302 17.35 14.45 -4.33
N TRP A 303 17.92 13.25 -4.19
CA TRP A 303 17.66 12.34 -3.08
C TRP A 303 18.52 12.61 -1.83
N ILE A 304 19.39 13.61 -1.84
CA ILE A 304 20.20 13.97 -0.68
C ILE A 304 19.31 14.37 0.50
N GLY A 305 19.55 13.76 1.66
CA GLY A 305 18.79 13.98 2.88
C GLY A 305 17.44 13.26 2.97
N ALA A 306 17.03 12.53 1.92
CA ALA A 306 15.79 11.76 1.90
C ALA A 306 15.97 10.34 2.43
N ASP A 307 14.88 9.75 2.93
CA ASP A 307 14.80 8.34 3.31
C ASP A 307 14.39 7.49 2.10
N ALA A 308 15.03 6.36 1.91
CA ALA A 308 14.57 5.28 1.03
C ALA A 308 13.42 4.50 1.69
N ILE A 309 13.58 4.23 3.00
CA ILE A 309 12.56 3.60 3.85
C ILE A 309 12.43 4.41 5.13
N PRO A 310 11.23 4.86 5.53
CA PRO A 310 11.04 5.68 6.73
C PRO A 310 11.31 4.92 8.02
N SER A 311 11.68 5.63 9.08
CA SER A 311 11.69 5.08 10.43
C SER A 311 10.27 4.89 10.96
N GLY A 312 10.10 3.93 11.89
CA GLY A 312 8.79 3.71 12.49
C GLY A 312 8.82 2.92 13.79
N LYS A 313 7.82 3.20 14.63
CA LYS A 313 7.55 2.45 15.86
C LYS A 313 6.11 1.95 15.82
N ARG A 314 5.88 0.74 16.32
CA ARG A 314 4.53 0.17 16.38
C ARG A 314 4.29 -0.49 17.74
N HIS A 315 3.10 -0.29 18.26
CA HIS A 315 2.56 -0.99 19.42
C HIS A 315 1.27 -1.69 19.00
N THR A 316 1.18 -2.98 19.22
CA THR A 316 -0.01 -3.75 18.87
C THR A 316 -0.46 -4.62 20.05
N VAL A 317 -1.76 -4.63 20.32
CA VAL A 317 -2.42 -5.51 21.31
C VAL A 317 -3.51 -6.28 20.57
N VAL A 318 -3.54 -7.60 20.76
CA VAL A 318 -4.58 -8.49 20.24
C VAL A 318 -5.11 -9.33 21.38
N GLY A 319 -6.44 -9.45 21.47
CA GLY A 319 -7.08 -10.30 22.45
C GLY A 319 -8.21 -11.11 21.85
N THR A 320 -8.36 -12.36 22.31
CA THR A 320 -9.52 -13.21 22.02
C THR A 320 -10.07 -13.78 23.30
N PHE A 321 -11.38 -13.89 23.38
CA PHE A 321 -12.11 -14.40 24.55
C PHE A 321 -13.21 -15.36 24.12
N ARG A 322 -13.41 -16.43 24.88
CA ARG A 322 -14.48 -17.39 24.68
C ARG A 322 -15.04 -17.80 26.02
N GLN A 323 -16.38 -17.84 26.14
CA GLN A 323 -17.08 -18.32 27.32
C GLN A 323 -18.31 -19.15 26.90
N ASP A 324 -18.34 -20.40 27.25
CA ASP A 324 -19.48 -21.28 27.11
C ASP A 324 -20.39 -21.07 28.33
N PHE A 325 -21.62 -20.63 28.12
CA PHE A 325 -22.60 -20.48 29.16
C PHE A 325 -23.27 -21.82 29.49
N ASP A 326 -23.48 -22.62 28.46
CA ASP A 326 -23.95 -24.01 28.52
C ASP A 326 -23.44 -24.78 27.30
N ASP A 327 -23.91 -25.99 27.07
CA ASP A 327 -23.52 -26.81 25.91
C ASP A 327 -23.99 -26.26 24.56
N ASN A 328 -24.89 -25.25 24.57
CA ASN A 328 -25.53 -24.72 23.40
C ASN A 328 -25.18 -23.27 23.11
N VAL A 329 -24.73 -22.49 24.07
CA VAL A 329 -24.52 -21.05 23.93
C VAL A 329 -23.10 -20.67 24.33
N THR A 330 -22.36 -20.16 23.37
CA THR A 330 -21.00 -19.66 23.57
C THR A 330 -20.94 -18.16 23.24
N PHE A 331 -20.37 -17.38 24.12
CA PHE A 331 -19.96 -15.99 23.81
C PHE A 331 -18.53 -15.98 23.32
N VAL A 332 -18.30 -15.26 22.19
CA VAL A 332 -16.96 -15.01 21.64
C VAL A 332 -16.74 -13.52 21.51
N ALA A 333 -15.51 -13.07 21.76
CA ALA A 333 -15.13 -11.68 21.54
C ALA A 333 -13.67 -11.57 21.09
N ASP A 334 -13.40 -10.63 20.18
CA ASP A 334 -12.07 -10.35 19.66
C ASP A 334 -11.77 -8.86 19.75
N GLY A 335 -10.52 -8.51 20.02
CA GLY A 335 -10.05 -7.13 20.07
C GLY A 335 -8.69 -6.96 19.41
N LEU A 336 -8.53 -5.88 18.68
CA LEU A 336 -7.28 -5.43 18.07
C LEU A 336 -7.10 -3.95 18.36
N PHE A 337 -5.93 -3.59 18.84
CA PHE A 337 -5.42 -2.23 18.88
C PHE A 337 -4.04 -2.20 18.24
N SER A 338 -3.80 -1.29 17.30
CA SER A 338 -2.46 -1.04 16.77
C SER A 338 -2.25 0.46 16.59
N ARG A 339 -1.08 0.95 16.99
CA ARG A 339 -0.64 2.32 16.76
C ARG A 339 0.77 2.29 16.18
N ARG A 340 0.91 2.85 14.98
CA ARG A 340 2.18 3.05 14.31
C ARG A 340 2.49 4.53 14.25
N GLU A 341 3.69 4.91 14.67
CA GLU A 341 4.29 6.23 14.49
C GLU A 341 5.35 6.16 13.40
N LEU A 342 5.46 7.18 12.58
CA LEU A 342 6.44 7.24 11.50
C LEU A 342 7.10 8.62 11.40
N THR A 343 8.34 8.61 10.93
CA THR A 343 9.03 9.80 10.44
C THR A 343 9.62 9.46 9.08
N ASN A 344 9.29 10.28 8.07
CA ASN A 344 9.71 10.12 6.69
C ASN A 344 10.33 11.42 6.19
N ARG A 345 11.61 11.40 5.85
CA ARG A 345 12.30 12.52 5.20
C ARG A 345 12.21 12.31 3.69
N GLY A 346 11.61 13.24 3.00
CA GLY A 346 11.57 13.25 1.55
C GLY A 346 12.62 14.17 0.96
N ILE A 347 12.54 14.38 -0.34
CA ILE A 347 13.40 15.35 -1.03
C ILE A 347 13.16 16.77 -0.49
N ALA A 348 14.19 17.60 -0.56
CA ALA A 348 14.06 19.00 -0.16
C ALA A 348 13.08 19.76 -1.05
N SER A 349 12.49 20.82 -0.51
CA SER A 349 11.72 21.78 -1.30
C SER A 349 12.62 22.47 -2.33
N THR A 350 12.14 22.61 -3.57
CA THR A 350 12.86 23.29 -4.65
C THR A 350 11.94 24.27 -5.35
N ALA A 351 12.50 25.34 -5.90
CA ALA A 351 11.76 26.31 -6.72
C ALA A 351 12.67 27.02 -7.72
N THR A 352 12.09 27.49 -8.82
CA THR A 352 12.71 28.50 -9.66
C THR A 352 12.27 29.86 -9.16
N LEU A 353 13.19 30.59 -8.57
CA LEU A 353 12.95 31.87 -7.92
C LEU A 353 12.92 33.00 -8.94
N SER A 354 11.99 33.95 -8.79
CA SER A 354 11.99 35.22 -9.52
C SER A 354 12.61 36.29 -8.61
N VAL A 355 13.90 36.56 -8.80
CA VAL A 355 14.67 37.49 -7.95
C VAL A 355 14.71 38.88 -8.59
N PRO A 356 13.97 39.86 -8.07
CA PRO A 356 13.95 41.23 -8.64
C PRO A 356 15.25 41.97 -8.32
N SER A 357 15.53 43.02 -9.11
CA SER A 357 16.67 43.92 -8.88
C SER A 357 16.55 44.76 -7.57
N THR A 358 15.37 44.76 -6.93
CA THR A 358 15.18 45.35 -5.60
C THR A 358 15.77 44.47 -4.48
N ASN A 359 16.07 43.22 -4.74
CA ASN A 359 16.77 42.35 -3.81
C ASN A 359 18.26 42.71 -3.82
N PRO A 360 18.86 43.15 -2.67
CA PRO A 360 20.23 43.62 -2.62
C PRO A 360 21.30 42.60 -2.96
N PHE A 361 20.95 41.29 -2.91
CA PHE A 361 21.84 40.20 -3.27
C PHE A 361 21.83 39.90 -4.77
N SER A 362 20.82 40.40 -5.52
CA SER A 362 20.73 40.21 -6.96
C SER A 362 21.96 40.77 -7.65
N PRO A 363 22.62 40.04 -8.57
CA PRO A 363 23.63 40.62 -9.48
C PRO A 363 23.16 41.81 -10.29
N CYS A 364 21.84 41.93 -10.49
CA CYS A 364 21.19 43.04 -11.18
C CYS A 364 20.70 44.16 -10.27
N ALA A 365 21.05 44.13 -8.96
CA ALA A 365 20.66 45.20 -8.02
C ALA A 365 21.38 46.53 -8.30
N ALA A 366 20.76 47.65 -7.94
CA ALA A 366 21.35 48.96 -8.11
C ALA A 366 22.72 49.05 -7.37
N GLY A 367 23.70 49.55 -8.06
CA GLY A 367 25.08 49.67 -7.57
C GLY A 367 25.96 48.41 -7.69
N LYS A 368 25.47 47.31 -8.26
CA LYS A 368 26.30 46.17 -8.62
C LYS A 368 27.07 46.50 -9.91
N VAL A 369 28.29 45.96 -9.98
CA VAL A 369 29.14 46.11 -11.17
C VAL A 369 28.67 45.16 -12.26
N ASP A 370 28.46 45.69 -13.47
CA ASP A 370 28.28 44.87 -14.66
C ASP A 370 29.65 44.51 -15.23
N ASP A 371 30.14 43.32 -14.86
CA ASP A 371 31.47 42.82 -15.22
C ASP A 371 31.41 41.67 -16.24
N SER A 372 30.22 41.40 -16.81
CA SER A 372 30.07 40.33 -17.80
C SER A 372 30.13 40.86 -19.23
N ALA A 373 30.96 40.23 -20.04
CA ALA A 373 31.03 40.53 -21.49
C ALA A 373 29.87 39.83 -22.28
N THR A 374 29.18 38.86 -21.70
CA THR A 374 28.23 38.00 -22.41
C THR A 374 26.84 37.92 -21.77
N LEU A 375 26.70 38.21 -20.49
CA LEU A 375 25.44 38.14 -19.77
C LEU A 375 24.98 39.58 -19.43
N ASN A 376 23.72 39.86 -19.69
CA ASN A 376 23.11 41.14 -19.37
C ASN A 376 21.89 40.94 -18.47
N CYS A 377 21.64 41.87 -17.57
CA CYS A 377 20.42 41.86 -16.76
C CYS A 377 19.17 41.91 -17.66
N PRO A 378 18.14 41.09 -17.37
CA PRO A 378 16.86 41.18 -18.08
C PRO A 378 16.28 42.60 -18.01
N ALA A 379 15.56 43.01 -19.06
CA ALA A 379 15.00 44.38 -19.15
C ALA A 379 14.07 44.72 -17.96
N ASN A 380 13.39 43.73 -17.37
CA ASN A 380 12.56 43.85 -16.16
C ASN A 380 13.37 43.78 -14.86
N GLY A 381 14.69 43.62 -14.93
CA GLY A 381 15.56 43.49 -13.77
C GLY A 381 15.36 42.21 -12.93
N THR A 382 14.60 41.22 -13.40
CA THR A 382 14.28 39.99 -12.64
C THR A 382 15.07 38.81 -13.14
N LEU A 383 15.85 38.17 -12.28
CA LEU A 383 16.59 36.95 -12.58
C LEU A 383 15.78 35.70 -12.21
N SER A 384 15.86 34.67 -13.03
CA SER A 384 15.33 33.33 -12.78
C SER A 384 16.44 32.50 -12.12
N VAL A 385 16.19 31.99 -10.90
CA VAL A 385 17.18 31.28 -10.11
C VAL A 385 16.62 29.91 -9.66
N PRO A 386 16.94 28.82 -10.37
CA PRO A 386 16.69 27.46 -9.87
C PRO A 386 17.45 27.21 -8.57
N TYR A 387 16.72 26.80 -7.52
CA TYR A 387 17.24 26.74 -6.15
C TYR A 387 16.69 25.55 -5.37
N SER A 388 17.52 24.96 -4.50
CA SER A 388 17.14 23.97 -3.49
C SER A 388 17.21 24.56 -2.10
N PHE A 389 16.18 24.31 -1.28
CA PHE A 389 16.10 24.76 0.11
C PHE A 389 16.64 23.70 1.10
N LEU A 390 17.44 22.75 0.64
CA LEU A 390 17.99 21.70 1.50
C LEU A 390 18.80 22.29 2.66
N GLU A 391 19.64 23.28 2.39
CA GLU A 391 20.51 23.88 3.40
C GLU A 391 19.75 24.91 4.28
N ASP A 392 18.69 25.56 3.77
CA ASP A 392 17.90 26.54 4.51
C ASP A 392 16.82 25.92 5.41
N LEU A 393 16.10 24.92 4.90
CA LEU A 393 14.95 24.31 5.58
C LEU A 393 15.15 22.85 5.98
N GLY A 394 16.12 22.18 5.33
CA GLY A 394 16.26 20.72 5.40
C GLY A 394 15.32 19.97 4.46
N PRO A 395 15.32 18.63 4.51
CA PRO A 395 14.40 17.81 3.73
C PRO A 395 12.95 18.05 4.18
N GLN A 396 12.01 17.93 3.25
CA GLN A 396 10.59 17.87 3.65
C GLN A 396 10.41 16.67 4.57
N THR A 397 9.81 16.87 5.74
CA THR A 397 9.67 15.82 6.74
C THR A 397 8.21 15.59 7.08
N ILE A 398 7.75 14.36 6.93
CA ILE A 398 6.43 13.92 7.39
C ILE A 398 6.61 13.19 8.71
N THR A 399 5.96 13.68 9.76
CA THR A 399 5.78 12.98 11.03
C THR A 399 4.31 12.67 11.23
N GLY A 400 4.01 11.53 11.83
CA GLY A 400 2.60 11.21 12.06
C GLY A 400 2.40 9.85 12.70
N TYR A 401 1.12 9.51 12.83
CA TYR A 401 0.73 8.19 13.32
C TYR A 401 -0.51 7.67 12.60
N GLU A 402 -0.65 6.38 12.61
CA GLU A 402 -1.89 5.68 12.27
C GLU A 402 -2.26 4.74 13.41
N GLN A 403 -3.53 4.78 13.82
CA GLN A 403 -4.06 4.00 14.94
C GLN A 403 -5.34 3.30 14.52
N ILE A 404 -5.47 2.03 14.84
CA ILE A 404 -6.69 1.25 14.60
C ILE A 404 -7.18 0.62 15.91
N TRP A 405 -8.49 0.67 16.10
CA TRP A 405 -9.24 -0.13 17.05
C TRP A 405 -10.20 -1.04 16.31
N SER A 406 -10.29 -2.29 16.70
CA SER A 406 -11.31 -3.19 16.20
C SER A 406 -11.77 -4.09 17.32
N LEU A 407 -13.07 -4.17 17.51
CA LEU A 407 -13.73 -4.99 18.53
C LEU A 407 -14.87 -5.75 17.87
N SER A 408 -14.97 -7.03 18.11
CA SER A 408 -16.15 -7.83 17.75
C SER A 408 -16.59 -8.68 18.93
N GLY A 409 -17.90 -8.97 18.98
CA GLY A 409 -18.45 -9.84 20.02
C GLY A 409 -19.75 -10.45 19.56
N GLY A 410 -19.99 -11.70 19.93
CA GLY A 410 -21.17 -12.40 19.46
C GLY A 410 -21.50 -13.66 20.23
N LEU A 411 -22.66 -14.20 19.92
CA LEU A 411 -23.16 -15.46 20.45
C LEU A 411 -23.16 -16.51 19.35
N GLU A 412 -22.54 -17.63 19.60
CA GLU A 412 -22.67 -18.86 18.83
C GLU A 412 -23.66 -19.75 19.55
N MET A 413 -24.70 -20.19 18.86
CA MET A 413 -25.78 -20.97 19.43
C MET A 413 -25.96 -22.29 18.66
N LYS A 414 -25.97 -23.40 19.37
CA LYS A 414 -26.39 -24.71 18.83
C LYS A 414 -27.89 -24.86 19.09
N LEU A 415 -28.71 -24.73 18.04
CA LEU A 415 -30.16 -24.82 18.15
C LEU A 415 -30.63 -26.28 18.15
N SER A 416 -29.87 -27.13 17.50
CA SER A 416 -30.03 -28.60 17.51
C SER A 416 -28.71 -29.26 17.10
N ASN A 417 -28.68 -30.59 17.00
CA ASN A 417 -27.48 -31.32 16.55
C ASN A 417 -27.01 -30.92 15.17
N SER A 418 -27.86 -30.37 14.32
CA SER A 418 -27.54 -29.99 12.94
C SER A 418 -27.73 -28.52 12.62
N TRP A 419 -28.34 -27.71 13.51
CA TRP A 419 -28.62 -26.30 13.30
C TRP A 419 -27.85 -25.41 14.27
N ASN A 420 -27.20 -24.38 13.72
CA ASN A 420 -26.48 -23.38 14.47
C ASN A 420 -26.97 -21.98 14.09
N ALA A 421 -26.93 -21.05 15.02
CA ALA A 421 -27.14 -19.65 14.75
C ALA A 421 -26.00 -18.82 15.34
N ASN A 422 -25.62 -17.76 14.65
CA ASN A 422 -24.61 -16.82 15.13
C ASN A 422 -25.19 -15.41 15.06
N VAL A 423 -24.94 -14.62 16.10
CA VAL A 423 -25.25 -13.18 16.13
C VAL A 423 -23.98 -12.44 16.55
N THR A 424 -23.53 -11.51 15.75
CA THR A 424 -22.29 -10.77 16.01
C THR A 424 -22.52 -9.28 15.85
N ALA A 425 -21.91 -8.48 16.71
CA ALA A 425 -21.75 -7.04 16.56
C ALA A 425 -20.27 -6.70 16.49
N TYR A 426 -19.93 -5.67 15.73
CA TYR A 426 -18.55 -5.22 15.59
C TYR A 426 -18.47 -3.69 15.52
N TYR A 427 -17.33 -3.17 15.94
CA TYR A 427 -16.94 -1.77 15.85
C TYR A 427 -15.46 -1.70 15.47
N SER A 428 -15.15 -0.90 14.48
CA SER A 428 -13.75 -0.62 14.10
C SER A 428 -13.59 0.84 13.72
N GLU A 429 -12.47 1.40 14.12
CA GLU A 429 -12.11 2.79 13.90
C GLU A 429 -10.63 2.91 13.54
N ASN A 430 -10.34 3.66 12.50
CA ASN A 430 -8.98 4.05 12.12
C ASN A 430 -8.84 5.56 12.21
N LYS A 431 -7.76 6.02 12.83
CA LYS A 431 -7.36 7.42 12.89
C LYS A 431 -5.95 7.58 12.34
N GLY A 432 -5.79 8.41 11.30
CA GLY A 432 -4.52 8.80 10.72
C GLY A 432 -4.26 10.29 10.94
N TYR A 433 -3.03 10.65 11.33
CA TYR A 433 -2.55 12.01 11.44
C TYR A 433 -1.17 12.13 10.82
N SER A 434 -0.96 13.14 10.00
CA SER A 434 0.37 13.47 9.47
C SER A 434 0.58 14.97 9.40
N LEU A 435 1.81 15.39 9.70
CA LEU A 435 2.31 16.76 9.60
C LEU A 435 3.52 16.76 8.66
N ALA A 436 3.38 17.40 7.50
CA ALA A 436 4.47 17.62 6.56
C ALA A 436 5.05 19.02 6.77
N THR A 437 6.31 19.11 7.13
CA THR A 437 7.05 20.35 7.42
C THR A 437 8.07 20.65 6.33
N ASN A 438 8.75 21.81 6.44
CA ASN A 438 9.79 22.26 5.50
C ASN A 438 9.29 22.44 4.06
N GLN A 439 8.01 22.80 3.93
CA GLN A 439 7.38 23.17 2.67
C GLN A 439 7.52 24.67 2.42
N LEU A 440 7.17 25.12 1.22
CA LEU A 440 7.27 26.52 0.83
C LEU A 440 5.89 27.20 0.77
N ASN A 441 5.74 28.34 1.42
CA ASN A 441 4.68 29.28 1.09
C ASN A 441 5.15 30.18 -0.05
N THR A 442 4.58 30.00 -1.25
CA THR A 442 5.00 30.73 -2.46
C THR A 442 4.83 32.24 -2.31
N ASN A 443 3.77 32.71 -1.67
CA ASN A 443 3.52 34.14 -1.46
C ASN A 443 4.53 34.74 -0.48
N GLY A 444 4.81 34.04 0.61
CA GLY A 444 5.84 34.43 1.58
C GLY A 444 7.23 34.47 0.97
N LEU A 445 7.58 33.47 0.17
CA LEU A 445 8.86 33.40 -0.54
C LEU A 445 9.05 34.56 -1.52
N ASN A 446 8.03 34.87 -2.34
CA ASN A 446 8.08 36.01 -3.25
C ASN A 446 8.26 37.35 -2.50
N ARG A 447 7.60 37.54 -1.36
CA ARG A 447 7.82 38.71 -0.48
C ARG A 447 9.23 38.73 0.09
N ALA A 448 9.75 37.59 0.58
CA ALA A 448 11.11 37.50 1.10
C ALA A 448 12.17 37.85 0.04
N LEU A 449 11.89 37.56 -1.24
CA LEU A 449 12.71 37.96 -2.38
C LEU A 449 12.57 39.45 -2.75
N GLY A 450 11.57 40.17 -2.24
CA GLY A 450 11.36 41.60 -2.47
C GLY A 450 10.21 41.96 -3.42
N ALA A 451 9.39 40.98 -3.80
CA ALA A 451 8.18 41.23 -4.58
C ALA A 451 7.03 41.75 -3.68
N THR A 452 6.13 42.53 -4.29
CA THR A 452 4.84 42.89 -3.70
C THR A 452 3.81 41.85 -4.10
N VAL A 453 3.21 41.16 -3.14
CA VAL A 453 2.20 40.12 -3.37
C VAL A 453 0.88 40.56 -2.75
N ALA A 454 -0.16 40.69 -3.56
CA ALA A 454 -1.49 41.18 -3.14
C ALA A 454 -1.42 42.47 -2.31
N GLY A 455 -0.60 43.44 -2.74
CA GLY A 455 -0.40 44.70 -2.06
C GLY A 455 0.48 44.66 -0.79
N THR A 456 1.01 43.48 -0.44
CA THR A 456 1.83 43.29 0.78
C THR A 456 3.28 43.03 0.41
N THR A 457 4.21 43.71 1.09
CA THR A 457 5.66 43.50 1.01
C THR A 457 6.17 42.76 2.25
N LYS A 458 7.44 42.39 2.27
CA LYS A 458 8.05 41.87 3.50
C LYS A 458 8.12 42.95 4.58
N PRO A 459 8.11 42.62 5.88
CA PRO A 459 8.38 43.57 6.94
C PRO A 459 9.77 44.20 6.78
N ALA A 460 9.88 45.51 7.00
CA ALA A 460 11.14 46.25 6.85
C ALA A 460 12.26 45.73 7.78
N SER A 461 11.89 45.24 8.97
CA SER A 461 12.82 44.65 9.95
C SER A 461 13.37 43.26 9.58
N VAL A 462 12.77 42.59 8.62
CA VAL A 462 13.21 41.25 8.18
C VAL A 462 14.17 41.40 7.00
N PRO A 463 15.36 40.77 7.01
CA PRO A 463 16.29 40.78 5.85
C PRO A 463 15.65 40.18 4.61
N PHE A 464 16.20 40.50 3.44
CA PHE A 464 15.86 39.80 2.20
C PHE A 464 16.41 38.38 2.22
N PHE A 465 15.71 37.48 1.53
CA PHE A 465 16.23 36.13 1.26
C PHE A 465 17.37 36.23 0.24
N ASN A 466 18.50 35.59 0.58
CA ASN A 466 19.73 35.56 -0.22
C ASN A 466 19.87 34.21 -0.96
N PRO A 467 19.42 34.04 -2.21
CA PRO A 467 19.57 32.82 -2.95
C PRO A 467 20.92 32.65 -3.65
N PHE A 468 21.83 33.62 -3.53
CA PHE A 468 23.14 33.59 -4.14
C PHE A 468 24.24 33.10 -3.21
N CYS A 469 23.91 32.65 -2.05
CA CYS A 469 24.81 32.13 -1.03
C CYS A 469 25.05 30.62 -1.19
N ASP A 470 26.27 30.17 -0.87
CA ASP A 470 26.58 28.79 -0.64
C ASP A 470 26.19 28.40 0.78
N GLY A 471 24.98 27.84 0.94
CA GLY A 471 24.41 27.39 2.21
C GLY A 471 25.16 26.22 2.83
N GLN A 472 25.98 25.49 2.06
CA GLN A 472 26.79 24.39 2.62
C GLN A 472 27.97 24.93 3.46
N GLN A 473 28.35 26.20 3.27
CA GLN A 473 29.49 26.79 3.94
C GLN A 473 29.13 28.01 4.80
N PHE A 474 28.02 28.67 4.54
CA PHE A 474 27.60 29.91 5.18
C PHE A 474 26.16 29.84 5.65
N ASP A 475 25.88 30.42 6.80
CA ASP A 475 24.56 30.60 7.38
C ASP A 475 24.00 31.96 6.93
N CYS A 476 23.45 32.01 5.72
CA CYS A 476 23.16 33.29 5.03
C CYS A 476 21.78 33.88 5.29
N ASN A 477 20.83 33.02 5.65
CA ASN A 477 19.43 33.40 5.78
C ASN A 477 18.99 33.29 7.24
N SER A 478 18.53 34.42 7.81
CA SER A 478 18.07 34.44 9.20
C SER A 478 16.78 33.66 9.39
N GLU A 479 16.59 33.09 10.58
CA GLU A 479 15.34 32.44 10.93
C GLU A 479 14.10 33.34 10.70
N ALA A 480 14.22 34.63 10.94
CA ALA A 480 13.15 35.62 10.65
C ALA A 480 12.81 35.69 9.15
N THR A 481 13.82 35.50 8.28
CA THR A 481 13.61 35.46 6.82
C THR A 481 12.95 34.14 6.41
N LEU A 482 13.44 33.02 6.92
CA LEU A 482 12.91 31.67 6.63
C LEU A 482 11.47 31.50 7.13
N ALA A 483 11.15 32.07 8.30
CA ALA A 483 9.81 32.04 8.87
C ALA A 483 8.73 32.73 8.00
N LEU A 484 9.13 33.65 7.06
CA LEU A 484 8.16 34.26 6.13
C LEU A 484 7.54 33.22 5.17
N PHE A 485 8.26 32.15 4.87
CA PHE A 485 7.84 31.20 3.84
C PHE A 485 7.96 29.72 4.22
N ARG A 486 8.47 29.38 5.40
CA ARG A 486 8.44 28.00 5.90
C ARG A 486 7.00 27.58 6.12
N ALA A 487 6.54 26.64 5.34
CA ALA A 487 5.16 26.17 5.32
C ALA A 487 5.04 24.75 5.80
N GLN A 488 3.82 24.36 6.08
CA GLN A 488 3.47 23.01 6.49
C GLN A 488 2.09 22.59 5.96
N THR A 489 1.86 21.29 5.95
CA THR A 489 0.57 20.70 5.63
C THR A 489 0.22 19.66 6.70
N GLU A 490 -0.98 19.78 7.25
CA GLU A 490 -1.55 18.87 8.23
C GLU A 490 -2.69 18.08 7.59
N LEU A 491 -2.70 16.76 7.84
CA LEU A 491 -3.78 15.88 7.40
C LEU A 491 -4.24 15.04 8.60
N GLU A 492 -5.54 15.11 8.90
CA GLU A 492 -6.19 14.22 9.85
C GLU A 492 -7.32 13.48 9.14
N VAL A 493 -7.36 12.15 9.30
CA VAL A 493 -8.37 11.28 8.70
C VAL A 493 -8.93 10.33 9.73
N PHE A 494 -10.21 10.10 9.65
CA PHE A 494 -10.96 9.26 10.57
C PHE A 494 -11.92 8.37 9.79
N ASN A 495 -11.69 7.06 9.83
CA ASN A 495 -12.55 6.07 9.23
C ASN A 495 -13.19 5.21 10.33
N ARG A 496 -14.49 4.98 10.26
CA ARG A 496 -15.21 4.14 11.20
C ARG A 496 -16.14 3.19 10.45
N SER A 497 -16.19 1.96 10.91
CA SER A 497 -17.15 0.97 10.43
C SER A 497 -17.71 0.19 11.64
N TYR A 498 -19.02 0.10 11.75
CA TYR A 498 -19.69 -0.66 12.82
C TYR A 498 -20.96 -1.30 12.30
N GLY A 499 -21.37 -2.36 12.92
CA GLY A 499 -22.56 -3.07 12.49
C GLY A 499 -22.81 -4.37 13.24
N GLY A 500 -23.68 -5.16 12.66
CA GLY A 500 -24.00 -6.48 13.16
C GLY A 500 -24.50 -7.41 12.09
N SER A 501 -24.34 -8.69 12.33
CA SER A 501 -24.81 -9.76 11.46
C SER A 501 -25.48 -10.86 12.25
N ALA A 502 -26.43 -11.52 11.62
CA ALA A 502 -27.04 -12.72 12.14
C ALA A 502 -27.16 -13.75 11.03
N ASN A 503 -26.83 -14.99 11.33
CA ASN A 503 -27.04 -16.09 10.39
C ASN A 503 -27.51 -17.34 11.12
N ILE A 504 -28.27 -18.15 10.40
CA ILE A 504 -28.71 -19.48 10.82
C ILE A 504 -28.37 -20.48 9.73
N GLY A 505 -27.85 -21.63 10.08
CA GLY A 505 -27.52 -22.69 9.13
C GLY A 505 -27.61 -24.07 9.74
N GLY A 506 -27.83 -25.04 8.88
CA GLY A 506 -27.94 -26.42 9.30
C GLY A 506 -28.27 -27.37 8.16
N SER A 507 -28.51 -28.65 8.50
CA SER A 507 -28.89 -29.69 7.54
C SER A 507 -30.40 -29.66 7.29
N LEU A 508 -30.80 -29.63 6.02
CA LEU A 508 -32.20 -29.68 5.61
C LEU A 508 -32.70 -31.15 5.48
N PHE A 509 -31.97 -31.97 4.72
CA PHE A 509 -32.25 -33.38 4.50
C PHE A 509 -30.98 -34.07 4.03
N ARG A 510 -31.00 -35.42 4.08
CA ARG A 510 -29.85 -36.23 3.66
C ARG A 510 -30.08 -36.80 2.29
N LEU A 511 -29.10 -36.62 1.39
CA LEU A 511 -28.92 -37.30 0.12
C LEU A 511 -28.04 -38.56 0.32
N PRO A 512 -28.00 -39.49 -0.64
CA PRO A 512 -27.05 -40.58 -0.56
C PRO A 512 -25.57 -40.17 -0.43
N GLY A 513 -25.21 -38.99 -0.91
CA GLY A 513 -23.84 -38.44 -0.81
C GLY A 513 -23.56 -37.69 0.49
N GLY A 514 -24.58 -37.41 1.33
CA GLY A 514 -24.45 -36.73 2.57
C GLY A 514 -25.56 -35.69 2.83
N ASP A 515 -25.38 -34.87 3.86
CA ASP A 515 -26.38 -33.88 4.24
C ASP A 515 -26.39 -32.65 3.32
N VAL A 516 -27.55 -32.30 2.77
CA VAL A 516 -27.77 -30.99 2.17
C VAL A 516 -27.80 -29.93 3.27
N ARG A 517 -26.90 -28.98 3.22
CA ARG A 517 -26.79 -27.92 4.23
C ARG A 517 -27.09 -26.57 3.63
N VAL A 518 -27.66 -25.70 4.46
CA VAL A 518 -27.97 -24.31 4.07
C VAL A 518 -27.49 -23.36 5.16
N SER A 519 -27.23 -22.13 4.74
CA SER A 519 -27.04 -20.99 5.62
C SER A 519 -27.78 -19.78 5.05
N VAL A 520 -28.51 -19.07 5.90
CA VAL A 520 -29.21 -17.82 5.55
C VAL A 520 -28.88 -16.79 6.60
N GLY A 521 -28.66 -15.55 6.18
CA GLY A 521 -28.32 -14.49 7.11
C GLY A 521 -28.51 -13.09 6.56
N GLY A 522 -28.30 -12.12 7.43
CA GLY A 522 -28.33 -10.71 7.11
C GLY A 522 -27.28 -9.92 7.87
N GLU A 523 -26.96 -8.76 7.35
CA GLU A 523 -25.97 -7.83 7.90
C GLU A 523 -26.46 -6.39 7.75
N ILE A 524 -26.21 -5.58 8.76
CA ILE A 524 -26.31 -4.13 8.70
C ILE A 524 -24.97 -3.52 9.06
N ARG A 525 -24.51 -2.55 8.26
CA ARG A 525 -23.22 -1.86 8.46
C ARG A 525 -23.39 -0.37 8.26
N PHE A 526 -22.68 0.40 9.06
CA PHE A 526 -22.57 1.84 8.96
C PHE A 526 -21.10 2.21 8.79
N ASP A 527 -20.80 2.91 7.71
CA ASP A 527 -19.45 3.40 7.40
C ASP A 527 -19.46 4.93 7.47
N TYR A 528 -18.43 5.49 8.10
CA TYR A 528 -18.24 6.92 8.27
C TYR A 528 -16.79 7.30 7.95
N LEU A 529 -16.63 8.37 7.20
CA LEU A 529 -15.34 8.98 6.91
C LEU A 529 -15.41 10.46 7.27
N PHE A 530 -14.41 10.92 8.00
CA PHE A 530 -14.13 12.33 8.22
C PHE A 530 -12.67 12.59 7.87
N GLY A 531 -12.43 13.61 7.07
CA GLY A 531 -11.10 14.12 6.80
C GLY A 531 -11.10 15.62 7.03
N ASN A 532 -10.14 16.10 7.81
CA ASN A 532 -9.95 17.52 8.05
C ASN A 532 -9.54 18.27 6.77
N GLY A 533 -9.44 17.52 5.65
CA GLY A 533 -8.77 17.98 4.46
C GLY A 533 -7.28 18.22 4.74
N GLN A 534 -6.51 18.49 3.72
CA GLN A 534 -5.16 18.97 3.93
C GLN A 534 -5.24 20.44 4.35
N LEU A 535 -5.10 20.71 5.65
CA LEU A 535 -4.90 22.07 6.14
C LEU A 535 -3.48 22.51 5.80
N SER A 536 -3.35 23.37 4.83
CA SER A 536 -2.04 23.81 4.31
C SER A 536 -1.93 25.32 4.28
N ASN A 537 -0.74 25.81 4.57
CA ASN A 537 -0.41 27.23 4.41
C ASN A 537 0.54 27.50 3.22
N THR A 538 0.79 26.52 2.36
CA THR A 538 1.73 26.64 1.23
C THR A 538 1.32 27.68 0.18
N ARG A 539 0.02 27.96 0.03
CA ARG A 539 -0.55 28.88 -0.96
C ARG A 539 -1.39 30.02 -0.38
N THR A 540 -1.43 30.13 0.94
CA THR A 540 -2.18 31.17 1.64
C THR A 540 -1.48 32.53 1.56
N ALA A 541 -2.17 33.60 1.98
CA ALA A 541 -1.61 34.95 1.94
C ALA A 541 -0.33 35.08 2.79
N ASN A 542 -0.27 34.35 3.90
CA ASN A 542 0.90 34.25 4.77
C ASN A 542 0.94 32.89 5.46
N VAL A 543 2.03 32.55 6.16
CA VAL A 543 2.24 31.29 6.83
C VAL A 543 1.36 31.05 8.06
N ASP A 544 0.75 32.11 8.61
CA ASP A 544 -0.15 32.01 9.78
C ASP A 544 -1.57 31.61 9.37
N THR A 545 -1.88 31.61 8.09
CA THR A 545 -3.20 31.29 7.54
C THR A 545 -3.18 29.89 6.96
N PHE A 546 -4.08 29.03 7.41
CA PHE A 546 -4.28 27.69 6.86
C PHE A 546 -5.54 27.65 6.02
N ALA A 547 -5.48 26.94 4.91
CA ALA A 547 -6.61 26.67 4.03
C ALA A 547 -6.78 25.16 3.85
N GLY A 548 -8.02 24.74 3.87
CA GLY A 548 -8.43 23.33 3.63
C GLY A 548 -9.93 23.22 3.85
N VAL A 549 -10.54 22.22 3.24
CA VAL A 549 -11.97 21.95 3.37
C VAL A 549 -12.14 20.61 4.07
N PRO A 550 -12.69 20.58 5.29
CA PRO A 550 -13.06 19.35 5.96
C PRO A 550 -14.07 18.60 5.12
N THR A 551 -13.91 17.30 4.98
CA THR A 551 -14.85 16.45 4.25
C THR A 551 -15.38 15.38 5.19
N SER A 552 -16.68 15.11 5.14
CA SER A 552 -17.31 13.99 5.82
C SER A 552 -18.27 13.30 4.89
N ASN A 553 -18.38 12.00 5.04
CA ASN A 553 -19.36 11.21 4.32
C ASN A 553 -19.74 9.99 5.14
N GLU A 554 -20.97 9.51 4.97
CA GLU A 554 -21.50 8.34 5.66
C GLU A 554 -22.34 7.49 4.72
N ARG A 555 -22.44 6.20 5.01
CA ARG A 555 -23.32 5.28 4.32
C ARG A 555 -23.85 4.21 5.26
N ASP A 556 -25.07 3.73 5.02
CA ASP A 556 -25.56 2.48 5.54
C ASP A 556 -25.64 1.41 4.45
N VAL A 557 -25.35 0.18 4.85
CA VAL A 557 -25.40 -1.00 3.98
C VAL A 557 -26.27 -2.06 4.65
N ARG A 558 -27.24 -2.57 3.90
CA ARG A 558 -28.14 -3.64 4.34
C ARG A 558 -28.01 -4.81 3.40
N SER A 559 -27.77 -5.97 3.94
CA SER A 559 -27.46 -7.16 3.15
C SER A 559 -28.27 -8.35 3.62
N VAL A 560 -28.67 -9.18 2.66
CA VAL A 560 -29.21 -10.51 2.90
C VAL A 560 -28.47 -11.51 2.01
N TYR A 561 -28.24 -12.71 2.54
CA TYR A 561 -27.53 -13.75 1.79
C TYR A 561 -28.07 -15.13 2.11
N ALA A 562 -27.87 -16.05 1.17
CA ALA A 562 -28.19 -17.46 1.32
C ALA A 562 -27.10 -18.30 0.64
N GLU A 563 -26.79 -19.43 1.23
CA GLU A 563 -25.85 -20.42 0.71
C GLU A 563 -26.41 -21.81 0.87
N ALA A 564 -26.20 -22.70 -0.12
CA ALA A 564 -26.58 -24.09 -0.10
C ALA A 564 -25.41 -24.98 -0.53
N TYR A 565 -25.22 -26.07 0.17
CA TYR A 565 -24.25 -27.13 -0.13
C TYR A 565 -25.00 -28.41 -0.39
N VAL A 566 -24.69 -29.08 -1.51
CA VAL A 566 -25.38 -30.26 -2.02
C VAL A 566 -24.36 -31.35 -2.38
N PRO A 567 -24.14 -32.35 -1.50
CA PRO A 567 -23.28 -33.51 -1.79
C PRO A 567 -24.09 -34.60 -2.54
N LEU A 568 -23.83 -34.75 -3.84
CA LEU A 568 -24.49 -35.80 -4.63
C LEU A 568 -23.80 -37.18 -4.46
N PHE A 569 -22.46 -37.15 -4.41
CA PHE A 569 -21.63 -38.32 -4.11
C PHE A 569 -20.69 -37.99 -2.97
N GLY A 570 -20.52 -38.92 -2.07
CA GLY A 570 -19.68 -38.86 -0.88
C GLY A 570 -19.42 -40.28 -0.34
N PRO A 571 -18.86 -40.40 0.89
CA PRO A 571 -18.42 -41.70 1.43
C PRO A 571 -19.48 -42.83 1.39
N ASP A 572 -20.76 -42.44 1.58
CA ASP A 572 -21.86 -43.46 1.68
C ASP A 572 -22.30 -44.03 0.33
N ASN A 573 -22.01 -43.37 -0.78
CA ASN A 573 -22.43 -43.78 -2.12
C ASN A 573 -21.30 -43.65 -3.17
N ALA A 574 -20.05 -43.62 -2.74
CA ALA A 574 -18.88 -43.56 -3.60
C ALA A 574 -18.85 -44.72 -4.59
N ARG A 575 -18.40 -44.45 -5.81
CA ARG A 575 -18.23 -45.41 -6.89
C ARG A 575 -16.92 -45.17 -7.63
N PRO A 576 -16.34 -46.17 -8.29
CA PRO A 576 -15.21 -45.94 -9.19
C PRO A 576 -15.53 -44.86 -10.22
N GLY A 577 -14.70 -43.81 -10.29
CA GLY A 577 -14.92 -42.61 -11.11
C GLY A 577 -15.83 -41.55 -10.49
N LEU A 578 -16.44 -41.77 -9.34
CA LEU A 578 -17.35 -40.85 -8.66
C LEU A 578 -17.24 -41.02 -7.14
N GLU A 579 -16.07 -40.77 -6.58
CA GLU A 579 -15.88 -40.81 -5.11
C GLU A 579 -16.52 -39.64 -4.40
N LYS A 580 -16.45 -38.47 -5.02
CA LYS A 580 -17.00 -37.25 -4.48
C LYS A 580 -17.55 -36.33 -5.58
N LEU A 581 -18.75 -35.84 -5.40
CA LEU A 581 -19.32 -34.79 -6.25
C LEU A 581 -20.18 -33.86 -5.39
N GLU A 582 -19.76 -32.65 -5.27
CA GLU A 582 -20.39 -31.63 -4.42
C GLU A 582 -20.64 -30.37 -5.20
N PHE A 583 -21.77 -29.72 -4.92
CA PHE A 583 -22.14 -28.42 -5.44
C PHE A 583 -22.35 -27.43 -4.30
N ASN A 584 -21.98 -26.17 -4.56
CA ASN A 584 -22.28 -25.04 -3.72
C ASN A 584 -22.95 -23.95 -4.57
N ALA A 585 -23.99 -23.31 -4.03
CA ALA A 585 -24.60 -22.15 -4.62
C ALA A 585 -24.79 -21.09 -3.53
N ALA A 586 -24.36 -19.87 -3.77
CA ALA A 586 -24.55 -18.74 -2.87
C ALA A 586 -25.09 -17.54 -3.63
N VAL A 587 -25.86 -16.72 -2.95
CA VAL A 587 -26.35 -15.43 -3.46
C VAL A 587 -26.37 -14.41 -2.33
N ARG A 588 -25.95 -13.20 -2.64
CA ARG A 588 -26.01 -12.06 -1.74
C ARG A 588 -26.63 -10.85 -2.45
N TYR A 589 -27.53 -10.17 -1.79
CA TYR A 589 -28.07 -8.88 -2.15
C TYR A 589 -27.60 -7.83 -1.17
N ASP A 590 -27.00 -6.76 -1.67
CA ASP A 590 -26.53 -5.61 -0.90
C ASP A 590 -27.23 -4.34 -1.38
N ARG A 591 -27.69 -3.52 -0.45
CA ARG A 591 -28.25 -2.18 -0.69
C ARG A 591 -27.45 -1.15 0.07
N TYR A 592 -26.88 -0.21 -0.66
CA TYR A 592 -26.12 0.95 -0.20
C TYR A 592 -26.99 2.19 -0.24
N SER A 593 -26.87 3.07 0.75
CA SER A 593 -27.65 4.32 0.83
C SER A 593 -27.26 5.34 -0.25
N ASP A 594 -26.05 5.27 -0.79
CA ASP A 594 -25.45 6.24 -1.72
C ASP A 594 -25.27 5.72 -3.16
N VAL A 595 -24.84 4.48 -3.37
CA VAL A 595 -24.46 3.96 -4.70
C VAL A 595 -25.42 2.90 -5.26
N GLY A 596 -26.57 2.67 -4.60
CA GLY A 596 -27.62 1.77 -5.07
C GLY A 596 -27.46 0.34 -4.56
N SER A 597 -27.85 -0.66 -5.37
CA SER A 597 -27.90 -2.06 -4.95
C SER A 597 -27.25 -2.99 -5.95
N THR A 598 -26.83 -4.17 -5.47
CA THR A 598 -26.21 -5.21 -6.29
C THR A 598 -26.61 -6.59 -5.81
N THR A 599 -26.64 -7.56 -6.75
CA THR A 599 -26.92 -8.98 -6.46
C THR A 599 -25.80 -9.82 -7.04
N ASN A 600 -25.16 -10.63 -6.21
CA ASN A 600 -23.99 -11.39 -6.59
C ASN A 600 -24.21 -12.89 -6.33
N PRO A 601 -24.47 -13.69 -7.38
CA PRO A 601 -24.50 -15.14 -7.31
C PRO A 601 -23.07 -15.73 -7.40
N ARG A 602 -22.92 -16.93 -6.84
CA ARG A 602 -21.71 -17.77 -6.97
C ARG A 602 -22.10 -19.24 -7.00
N PHE A 603 -21.43 -20.00 -7.85
CA PHE A 603 -21.55 -21.44 -7.98
C PHE A 603 -20.18 -22.10 -7.86
N GLY A 604 -20.13 -23.21 -7.17
CA GLY A 604 -18.94 -24.03 -7.01
C GLY A 604 -19.23 -25.51 -7.25
N VAL A 605 -18.28 -26.22 -7.82
CA VAL A 605 -18.32 -27.68 -8.00
C VAL A 605 -16.99 -28.28 -7.59
N THR A 606 -17.04 -29.39 -6.87
CA THR A 606 -15.89 -30.24 -6.56
C THR A 606 -16.20 -31.67 -7.00
N TYR A 607 -15.30 -32.25 -7.78
CA TYR A 607 -15.41 -33.60 -8.31
C TYR A 607 -14.13 -34.39 -8.02
N ALA A 608 -14.24 -35.50 -7.31
CA ALA A 608 -13.15 -36.43 -7.12
C ALA A 608 -13.51 -37.76 -7.76
N PRO A 609 -12.85 -38.15 -8.89
CA PRO A 609 -13.05 -39.47 -9.53
C PRO A 609 -12.44 -40.62 -8.74
N ALA A 610 -11.36 -40.32 -7.99
CA ALA A 610 -10.63 -41.30 -7.20
C ALA A 610 -9.97 -40.61 -6.01
N SER A 611 -9.61 -41.38 -4.97
CA SER A 611 -8.83 -40.89 -3.84
C SER A 611 -7.55 -40.22 -4.31
N GLY A 612 -7.28 -39.04 -3.75
CA GLY A 612 -6.10 -38.22 -4.06
C GLY A 612 -6.16 -37.46 -5.38
N ILE A 613 -7.28 -37.44 -6.13
CA ILE A 613 -7.48 -36.60 -7.32
C ILE A 613 -8.77 -35.83 -7.17
N GLN A 614 -8.69 -34.51 -7.23
CA GLN A 614 -9.85 -33.63 -7.13
C GLN A 614 -9.81 -32.55 -8.20
N PHE A 615 -10.92 -32.32 -8.88
CA PHE A 615 -11.15 -31.21 -9.77
C PHE A 615 -12.09 -30.21 -9.11
N ARG A 616 -11.83 -28.93 -9.33
CA ARG A 616 -12.61 -27.80 -8.79
C ARG A 616 -13.03 -26.86 -9.91
N GLY A 617 -14.22 -26.27 -9.77
CA GLY A 617 -14.66 -25.19 -10.64
C GLY A 617 -15.49 -24.18 -9.87
N SER A 618 -15.29 -22.91 -10.12
CA SER A 618 -16.11 -21.83 -9.59
C SER A 618 -16.53 -20.87 -10.70
N TYR A 619 -17.70 -20.25 -10.52
CA TYR A 619 -18.17 -19.12 -11.29
C TYR A 619 -18.95 -18.18 -10.38
N GLY A 620 -18.73 -16.90 -10.49
CA GLY A 620 -19.45 -15.92 -9.69
C GLY A 620 -19.30 -14.49 -10.19
N THR A 621 -20.14 -13.62 -9.64
CA THR A 621 -19.99 -12.18 -9.78
C THR A 621 -19.49 -11.58 -8.48
N SER A 622 -18.74 -10.50 -8.62
CA SER A 622 -18.23 -9.71 -7.51
C SER A 622 -18.40 -8.22 -7.80
N PHE A 623 -18.30 -7.42 -6.76
CA PHE A 623 -18.42 -5.97 -6.92
C PHE A 623 -17.53 -5.24 -5.90
N ARG A 624 -17.26 -3.97 -6.22
CA ARG A 624 -16.71 -3.01 -5.29
C ARG A 624 -17.60 -1.77 -5.25
N ALA A 625 -18.01 -1.36 -4.06
CA ALA A 625 -18.65 -0.07 -3.87
C ALA A 625 -17.56 1.02 -3.90
N PRO A 626 -17.72 2.14 -4.63
CA PRO A 626 -16.84 3.28 -4.53
C PRO A 626 -16.63 3.69 -3.08
N SER A 627 -15.42 4.12 -2.71
CA SER A 627 -15.15 4.57 -1.33
C SER A 627 -15.93 5.83 -0.99
N LEU A 628 -16.04 6.15 0.30
CA LEU A 628 -16.70 7.38 0.74
C LEU A 628 -16.00 8.65 0.22
N VAL A 629 -14.70 8.57 -0.07
CA VAL A 629 -13.95 9.65 -0.74
C VAL A 629 -14.29 9.73 -2.23
N ASP A 630 -14.48 8.59 -2.89
CA ASP A 630 -14.80 8.56 -4.33
C ASP A 630 -16.14 9.25 -4.62
N VAL A 631 -17.14 9.07 -3.75
CA VAL A 631 -18.48 9.69 -3.90
C VAL A 631 -18.59 11.08 -3.29
N ASN A 632 -17.60 11.55 -2.53
CA ASN A 632 -17.65 12.86 -1.89
C ASN A 632 -17.25 13.97 -2.88
N LYS A 633 -18.21 14.80 -3.29
CA LYS A 633 -18.02 15.92 -4.23
C LYS A 633 -16.82 16.81 -3.87
N TYR A 634 -16.53 17.00 -2.59
CA TYR A 634 -15.52 17.93 -2.10
C TYR A 634 -14.18 17.28 -1.76
N ALA A 635 -14.09 15.97 -1.82
CA ALA A 635 -12.85 15.27 -1.52
C ALA A 635 -11.79 15.54 -2.59
N THR A 636 -10.70 16.20 -2.22
CA THR A 636 -9.61 16.63 -3.13
C THR A 636 -10.11 17.47 -4.32
N ALA A 637 -11.24 18.16 -4.17
CA ALA A 637 -11.91 18.86 -5.25
C ALA A 637 -11.25 20.19 -5.58
N GLY A 638 -11.34 20.60 -6.83
CA GLY A 638 -10.87 21.90 -7.33
C GLY A 638 -10.82 21.97 -8.84
N PHE A 639 -10.38 23.11 -9.34
CA PHE A 639 -10.15 23.34 -10.78
C PHE A 639 -8.67 23.56 -11.02
N LEU A 640 -8.04 22.66 -11.80
CA LEU A 640 -6.62 22.70 -12.13
C LEU A 640 -6.43 23.25 -13.54
N PRO A 641 -6.06 24.52 -13.72
CA PRO A 641 -5.65 25.03 -15.02
C PRO A 641 -4.31 24.40 -15.42
N ARG A 642 -4.20 24.06 -16.70
CA ARG A 642 -3.00 23.52 -17.34
C ARG A 642 -2.72 24.27 -18.62
N THR A 643 -1.44 24.31 -18.98
CA THR A 643 -0.99 24.89 -20.24
C THR A 643 -0.41 23.79 -21.13
N GLY A 644 -0.79 23.77 -22.38
CA GLY A 644 -0.29 22.83 -23.38
C GLY A 644 0.25 23.56 -24.63
N SER A 645 0.98 22.86 -25.49
CA SER A 645 1.40 23.40 -26.80
C SER A 645 0.33 23.11 -27.86
N GLY A 646 0.05 24.07 -28.76
CA GLY A 646 -0.96 23.94 -29.79
C GLY A 646 -0.74 22.73 -30.71
N SER A 647 0.53 22.40 -30.98
CA SER A 647 0.91 21.23 -31.80
C SER A 647 0.50 19.89 -31.20
N ALA A 648 0.43 19.78 -29.85
CA ALA A 648 0.04 18.55 -29.18
C ALA A 648 -1.43 18.20 -29.37
N VAL A 649 -2.28 19.16 -29.76
CA VAL A 649 -3.74 18.99 -29.90
C VAL A 649 -4.27 19.28 -31.28
N GLY A 650 -3.38 19.33 -32.28
CA GLY A 650 -3.78 19.56 -33.66
C GLY A 650 -4.17 21.02 -33.98
N LEU A 651 -4.00 21.95 -33.04
CA LEU A 651 -4.14 23.39 -33.34
C LEU A 651 -2.90 23.89 -34.06
N SER A 652 -3.09 24.93 -34.88
CA SER A 652 -1.97 25.53 -35.65
C SER A 652 -0.78 25.83 -34.73
N PRO A 653 0.46 25.53 -35.11
CA PRO A 653 1.67 25.94 -34.39
C PRO A 653 1.73 27.44 -34.09
N ALA A 654 1.04 28.28 -34.88
CA ALA A 654 0.91 29.71 -34.67
C ALA A 654 0.03 30.06 -33.45
N ALA A 655 -0.74 29.11 -32.91
CA ALA A 655 -1.58 29.34 -31.74
C ALA A 655 -0.79 29.41 -30.41
N GLY A 656 0.51 29.07 -30.43
CA GLY A 656 1.35 29.14 -29.24
C GLY A 656 0.95 28.14 -28.13
N SER A 657 0.92 28.59 -26.87
CA SER A 657 0.41 27.83 -25.75
C SER A 657 -1.09 28.07 -25.57
N PHE A 658 -1.81 27.03 -25.15
CA PHE A 658 -3.23 27.08 -24.82
C PHE A 658 -3.48 26.67 -23.37
N GLN A 659 -4.63 27.08 -22.80
CA GLN A 659 -5.07 26.67 -21.49
C GLN A 659 -6.24 25.70 -21.57
N TYR A 660 -6.26 24.71 -20.70
CA TYR A 660 -7.37 23.83 -20.44
C TYR A 660 -7.51 23.61 -18.94
N VAL A 661 -8.67 23.16 -18.49
CA VAL A 661 -8.96 23.05 -17.06
C VAL A 661 -9.46 21.66 -16.72
N TYR A 662 -8.94 21.08 -15.66
CA TYR A 662 -9.43 19.86 -15.05
C TYR A 662 -10.27 20.17 -13.80
N PRO A 663 -11.60 19.99 -13.81
CA PRO A 663 -12.36 19.70 -12.59
C PRO A 663 -11.87 18.37 -12.01
N ILE A 664 -11.42 18.38 -10.75
CA ILE A 664 -10.97 17.21 -10.01
C ILE A 664 -11.84 17.00 -8.77
N GLY A 665 -11.87 15.79 -8.21
CA GLY A 665 -12.59 15.47 -6.98
C GLY A 665 -13.38 14.17 -7.06
N GLY A 666 -14.22 13.94 -6.05
CA GLY A 666 -15.15 12.81 -6.04
C GLY A 666 -16.37 13.08 -6.90
N ASN A 667 -17.15 12.02 -7.14
CA ASN A 667 -18.35 12.05 -7.97
C ASN A 667 -19.49 11.31 -7.26
N PRO A 668 -20.55 12.00 -6.83
CA PRO A 668 -21.70 11.36 -6.15
C PRO A 668 -22.54 10.45 -7.04
N ASP A 669 -22.37 10.53 -8.38
CA ASP A 669 -23.12 9.72 -9.35
C ASP A 669 -22.47 8.36 -9.64
N LEU A 670 -21.40 8.00 -8.93
CA LEU A 670 -20.71 6.72 -9.08
C LEU A 670 -21.62 5.54 -8.73
N LYS A 671 -21.45 4.46 -9.49
CA LYS A 671 -22.11 3.17 -9.31
C LYS A 671 -21.12 2.12 -8.82
N PRO A 672 -21.60 0.99 -8.26
CA PRO A 672 -20.72 -0.12 -7.95
C PRO A 672 -19.97 -0.61 -9.19
N GLU A 673 -18.66 -0.85 -9.02
CA GLU A 673 -17.82 -1.55 -9.99
C GLU A 673 -18.20 -3.03 -9.99
N THR A 674 -18.14 -3.70 -11.12
CA THR A 674 -18.60 -5.09 -11.28
C THR A 674 -17.52 -6.00 -11.84
N ALA A 675 -17.48 -7.24 -11.37
CA ALA A 675 -16.56 -8.25 -11.92
C ALA A 675 -17.27 -9.59 -12.12
N THR A 676 -16.87 -10.30 -13.16
CA THR A 676 -17.19 -11.71 -13.36
C THR A 676 -15.90 -12.51 -13.20
N THR A 677 -15.96 -13.54 -12.36
CA THR A 677 -14.81 -14.41 -12.08
C THR A 677 -15.18 -15.87 -12.32
N TRP A 678 -14.27 -16.65 -12.89
CA TRP A 678 -14.38 -18.09 -12.92
C TRP A 678 -13.01 -18.75 -12.80
N SER A 679 -12.99 -19.93 -12.23
CA SER A 679 -11.77 -20.70 -12.07
C SER A 679 -11.99 -22.19 -12.28
N LEU A 680 -10.94 -22.88 -12.76
CA LEU A 680 -10.87 -24.32 -12.86
C LEU A 680 -9.57 -24.80 -12.23
N GLY A 681 -9.65 -25.81 -11.39
CA GLY A 681 -8.47 -26.33 -10.68
C GLY A 681 -8.44 -27.82 -10.56
N MET A 682 -7.25 -28.34 -10.28
CA MET A 682 -6.97 -29.73 -10.00
C MET A 682 -6.05 -29.84 -8.79
N ASP A 683 -6.40 -30.69 -7.85
CA ASP A 683 -5.57 -31.03 -6.69
C ASP A 683 -5.19 -32.53 -6.76
N LEU A 684 -3.90 -32.83 -6.50
CA LEU A 684 -3.36 -34.18 -6.47
C LEU A 684 -2.71 -34.41 -5.10
N THR A 685 -3.22 -35.40 -4.39
CA THR A 685 -2.70 -35.89 -3.09
C THR A 685 -2.62 -37.41 -3.07
N PRO A 686 -1.79 -38.01 -3.92
CA PRO A 686 -1.79 -39.47 -4.16
C PRO A 686 -1.36 -40.25 -2.92
N GLU A 687 -2.11 -41.25 -2.53
CA GLU A 687 -1.81 -42.11 -1.37
C GLU A 687 -0.45 -42.83 -1.47
N LEU A 688 0.00 -43.10 -2.70
CA LEU A 688 1.28 -43.76 -2.97
C LEU A 688 2.49 -42.84 -2.71
N ALA A 689 2.29 -41.53 -2.71
CA ALA A 689 3.33 -40.54 -2.45
C ALA A 689 2.91 -39.68 -1.24
N LYS A 690 2.93 -40.30 -0.05
CA LYS A 690 2.59 -39.59 1.21
C LYS A 690 3.42 -38.33 1.35
N GLY A 691 2.75 -37.21 1.70
CA GLY A 691 3.37 -35.89 1.85
C GLY A 691 3.48 -35.10 0.53
N PHE A 692 3.02 -35.67 -0.60
CA PHE A 692 2.93 -34.94 -1.88
C PHE A 692 1.56 -34.26 -2.00
N ASN A 693 1.57 -32.95 -2.23
CA ASN A 693 0.40 -32.12 -2.52
C ASN A 693 0.71 -31.22 -3.72
N PHE A 694 -0.09 -31.34 -4.78
CA PHE A 694 0.02 -30.48 -5.95
C PHE A 694 -1.33 -29.82 -6.25
N SER A 695 -1.33 -28.54 -6.54
CA SER A 695 -2.51 -27.78 -6.97
C SER A 695 -2.19 -26.92 -8.18
N LEU A 696 -3.06 -27.01 -9.19
CA LEU A 696 -3.05 -26.14 -10.36
C LEU A 696 -4.41 -25.48 -10.49
N THR A 697 -4.46 -24.17 -10.65
CA THR A 697 -5.71 -23.42 -10.85
C THR A 697 -5.55 -22.46 -12.00
N TYR A 698 -6.40 -22.54 -13.02
CA TYR A 698 -6.62 -21.49 -14.00
C TYR A 698 -7.67 -20.54 -13.45
N TYR A 699 -7.45 -19.23 -13.62
CA TYR A 699 -8.40 -18.17 -13.26
C TYR A 699 -8.65 -17.22 -14.42
N ASN A 700 -9.86 -16.64 -14.45
CA ASN A 700 -10.22 -15.55 -15.36
C ASN A 700 -11.09 -14.54 -14.64
N ILE A 701 -10.76 -13.25 -14.78
CA ILE A 701 -11.43 -12.13 -14.14
C ILE A 701 -11.67 -11.04 -15.18
N VAL A 702 -12.93 -10.62 -15.32
CA VAL A 702 -13.33 -9.47 -16.14
C VAL A 702 -13.92 -8.42 -15.20
N TYR A 703 -13.20 -7.34 -14.97
CA TYR A 703 -13.54 -6.26 -14.05
C TYR A 703 -13.88 -4.99 -14.82
N LYS A 704 -15.11 -4.52 -14.69
CA LYS A 704 -15.69 -3.41 -15.45
C LYS A 704 -16.13 -2.29 -14.53
N ASP A 705 -16.37 -1.13 -15.14
CA ASP A 705 -16.85 0.08 -14.45
C ASP A 705 -15.92 0.51 -13.30
N LYS A 706 -14.62 0.16 -13.42
CA LYS A 706 -13.62 0.50 -12.42
C LYS A 706 -13.52 2.02 -12.28
N VAL A 707 -13.58 2.51 -11.05
CA VAL A 707 -13.46 3.95 -10.77
C VAL A 707 -12.04 4.41 -11.08
N ASP A 708 -11.92 5.35 -12.00
CA ASP A 708 -10.66 5.92 -12.46
C ASP A 708 -10.81 7.41 -12.77
N THR A 709 -9.67 8.09 -12.94
CA THR A 709 -9.55 9.47 -13.42
C THR A 709 -8.94 9.48 -14.83
N ALA A 710 -9.53 8.70 -15.72
CA ALA A 710 -8.97 8.33 -17.02
C ALA A 710 -8.57 9.53 -17.89
N ALA A 711 -9.40 10.58 -17.94
CA ALA A 711 -9.09 11.79 -18.71
C ALA A 711 -7.92 12.60 -18.12
N TYR A 712 -7.61 12.46 -16.84
CA TYR A 712 -6.44 13.09 -16.20
C TYR A 712 -5.14 12.34 -16.48
N ASN A 713 -5.22 11.01 -16.52
CA ASN A 713 -4.06 10.13 -16.66
C ASN A 713 -3.58 9.98 -18.12
N ALA A 714 -4.46 10.25 -19.09
CA ALA A 714 -4.12 10.15 -20.49
C ALA A 714 -3.44 11.44 -21.02
N PRO A 715 -2.54 11.34 -22.03
CA PRO A 715 -1.97 12.51 -22.67
C PRO A 715 -3.06 13.41 -23.27
N ILE A 716 -2.98 14.72 -23.01
CA ILE A 716 -4.03 15.69 -23.40
C ILE A 716 -4.34 15.66 -24.92
N GLY A 717 -3.33 15.41 -25.75
CA GLY A 717 -3.53 15.25 -27.18
C GLY A 717 -4.43 14.06 -27.54
N ALA A 718 -4.26 12.93 -26.86
CA ALA A 718 -5.13 11.76 -27.02
C ALA A 718 -6.53 12.05 -26.48
N VAL A 719 -6.66 12.73 -25.35
CA VAL A 719 -7.93 13.10 -24.73
C VAL A 719 -8.75 13.99 -25.66
N LEU A 720 -8.17 15.03 -26.24
CA LEU A 720 -8.89 15.99 -27.08
C LEU A 720 -9.18 15.49 -28.52
N ASN A 721 -8.40 14.51 -29.03
CA ASN A 721 -8.48 14.13 -30.46
C ASN A 721 -9.10 12.75 -30.73
N SER A 722 -9.03 11.80 -29.79
CA SER A 722 -9.44 10.41 -30.06
C SER A 722 -10.94 10.18 -30.21
N GLY A 723 -11.78 11.10 -29.73
CA GLY A 723 -13.23 10.91 -29.66
C GLY A 723 -13.71 10.00 -28.52
N ALA A 724 -12.87 9.11 -28.01
CA ALA A 724 -13.20 8.19 -26.93
C ALA A 724 -13.41 8.87 -25.57
N TYR A 725 -12.90 10.08 -25.41
CA TYR A 725 -13.03 10.88 -24.19
C TYR A 725 -14.07 12.02 -24.34
N ASP A 726 -14.79 12.12 -25.47
CA ASP A 726 -15.68 13.27 -25.73
C ASP A 726 -16.77 13.40 -24.66
N ASP A 727 -17.22 12.32 -24.04
CA ASP A 727 -18.18 12.33 -22.93
C ASP A 727 -17.65 13.00 -21.64
N PHE A 728 -16.33 13.14 -21.53
CA PHE A 728 -15.65 13.79 -20.40
C PHE A 728 -15.23 15.23 -20.71
N ILE A 729 -15.59 15.79 -21.89
CA ILE A 729 -15.05 17.06 -22.35
C ILE A 729 -16.15 18.04 -22.71
N VAL A 730 -16.05 19.24 -22.17
CA VAL A 730 -16.81 20.39 -22.68
C VAL A 730 -15.88 21.24 -23.51
N PHE A 731 -16.05 21.16 -24.83
CA PHE A 731 -15.22 21.88 -25.79
C PHE A 731 -15.61 23.34 -25.92
N ASN A 732 -14.63 24.23 -25.98
CA ASN A 732 -14.87 25.64 -26.33
C ASN A 732 -15.12 25.73 -27.86
N PRO A 733 -16.29 26.25 -28.28
CA PRO A 733 -16.68 26.29 -29.71
C PRO A 733 -15.78 27.18 -30.56
N VAL A 734 -15.02 28.11 -29.98
CA VAL A 734 -14.07 28.95 -30.73
C VAL A 734 -12.87 28.12 -31.22
N TYR A 735 -12.44 27.14 -30.45
CA TYR A 735 -11.25 26.31 -30.80
C TYR A 735 -11.66 24.97 -31.42
N PHE A 736 -12.82 24.44 -31.09
CA PHE A 736 -13.32 23.15 -31.58
C PHE A 736 -14.76 23.25 -32.12
N PRO A 737 -15.00 24.03 -33.17
CA PRO A 737 -16.38 24.24 -33.69
C PRO A 737 -17.02 22.96 -34.24
N SER A 738 -16.22 21.97 -34.64
CA SER A 738 -16.72 20.67 -35.14
C SER A 738 -17.01 19.66 -34.02
N LYS A 739 -16.57 19.91 -32.81
CA LYS A 739 -16.72 18.98 -31.66
C LYS A 739 -17.90 19.34 -30.77
N THR A 740 -18.50 20.52 -30.93
CA THR A 740 -19.62 20.96 -30.09
C THR A 740 -20.61 21.84 -30.86
N ASN A 741 -21.87 21.71 -30.51
CA ASN A 741 -22.95 22.57 -31.02
C ASN A 741 -23.26 23.74 -30.07
N GLN A 742 -22.51 23.89 -28.98
CA GLN A 742 -22.69 24.96 -28.00
C GLN A 742 -22.20 26.30 -28.55
N THR A 743 -22.85 27.39 -28.15
CA THR A 743 -22.31 28.73 -28.38
C THR A 743 -21.27 29.08 -27.31
N LEU A 744 -20.42 30.05 -27.60
CA LEU A 744 -19.45 30.55 -26.58
C LEU A 744 -20.16 31.05 -25.30
N ALA A 745 -21.33 31.67 -25.43
CA ALA A 745 -22.11 32.12 -24.28
C ALA A 745 -22.58 30.94 -23.41
N GLN A 746 -23.00 29.83 -24.01
CA GLN A 746 -23.36 28.60 -23.29
C GLN A 746 -22.15 27.97 -22.60
N TYR A 747 -20.99 27.95 -23.26
CA TYR A 747 -19.76 27.46 -22.68
C TYR A 747 -19.32 28.31 -21.45
N VAL A 748 -19.38 29.64 -21.57
CA VAL A 748 -19.07 30.55 -20.46
C VAL A 748 -20.11 30.43 -19.32
N ALA A 749 -21.38 30.25 -19.66
CA ALA A 749 -22.41 30.01 -18.64
C ALA A 749 -22.19 28.72 -17.86
N TYR A 750 -21.79 27.65 -18.55
CA TYR A 750 -21.41 26.38 -17.91
C TYR A 750 -20.18 26.56 -17.00
N TRP A 751 -19.13 27.27 -17.47
CA TRP A 751 -17.98 27.62 -16.65
C TRP A 751 -18.39 28.34 -15.36
N ASN A 752 -19.21 29.39 -15.49
CA ASN A 752 -19.67 30.15 -14.34
C ASN A 752 -20.49 29.30 -13.36
N GLN A 753 -21.30 28.37 -13.88
CA GLN A 753 -22.08 27.43 -13.07
C GLN A 753 -21.18 26.51 -12.24
N ILE A 754 -20.16 25.87 -12.85
CA ILE A 754 -19.31 24.91 -12.15
C ILE A 754 -18.35 25.61 -11.17
N THR A 755 -17.92 26.85 -11.46
CA THR A 755 -17.01 27.61 -10.61
C THR A 755 -17.71 28.47 -9.55
N ALA A 756 -19.02 28.52 -9.53
CA ALA A 756 -19.81 29.26 -8.54
C ALA A 756 -19.79 28.65 -7.13
N ASP A 757 -19.40 27.39 -7.00
CA ASP A 757 -19.34 26.71 -5.71
C ASP A 757 -18.14 27.23 -4.89
N PRO A 758 -18.39 27.94 -3.77
CA PRO A 758 -17.32 28.57 -2.99
C PRO A 758 -16.42 27.56 -2.27
N GLN A 759 -16.83 26.28 -2.19
CA GLN A 759 -16.04 25.20 -1.61
C GLN A 759 -15.10 24.55 -2.63
N LEU A 760 -15.23 24.90 -3.92
CA LEU A 760 -14.35 24.39 -4.98
C LEU A 760 -13.33 25.48 -5.37
N PRO A 761 -12.09 25.44 -4.87
CA PRO A 761 -11.12 26.49 -5.17
C PRO A 761 -10.76 26.45 -6.66
N VAL A 762 -10.89 27.60 -7.31
CA VAL A 762 -10.31 27.83 -8.63
C VAL A 762 -8.85 28.22 -8.43
N LEU A 763 -7.93 27.38 -8.83
CA LEU A 763 -6.49 27.61 -8.71
C LEU A 763 -6.00 28.55 -9.81
N GLY A 764 -6.18 29.84 -9.61
CA GLY A 764 -5.78 30.91 -10.52
C GLY A 764 -6.97 31.60 -11.20
N LEU A 765 -6.80 32.89 -11.53
CA LEU A 765 -7.77 33.62 -12.34
C LEU A 765 -7.56 33.25 -13.81
N VAL A 766 -8.52 32.52 -14.37
CA VAL A 766 -8.51 32.08 -15.77
C VAL A 766 -9.69 32.74 -16.49
N ASP A 767 -9.43 33.38 -17.62
CA ASP A 767 -10.49 33.86 -18.48
C ASP A 767 -11.09 32.66 -19.23
N PRO A 768 -12.37 32.29 -19.01
CA PRO A 768 -13.00 31.14 -19.64
C PRO A 768 -12.98 31.19 -21.17
N THR A 769 -12.92 32.38 -21.78
CA THR A 769 -12.86 32.51 -23.25
C THR A 769 -11.54 32.03 -23.83
N THR A 770 -10.46 32.00 -23.03
CA THR A 770 -9.13 31.52 -23.41
C THR A 770 -8.90 30.04 -23.13
N VAL A 771 -9.78 29.41 -22.36
CA VAL A 771 -9.75 27.98 -22.06
C VAL A 771 -10.31 27.19 -23.23
N ILE A 772 -9.51 26.30 -23.80
CA ILE A 772 -9.92 25.56 -25.02
C ILE A 772 -10.87 24.41 -24.71
N ALA A 773 -10.78 23.83 -23.51
CA ALA A 773 -11.62 22.73 -23.07
C ALA A 773 -11.66 22.62 -21.54
N ILE A 774 -12.80 22.20 -21.01
CA ILE A 774 -12.96 21.73 -19.63
C ILE A 774 -13.01 20.21 -19.71
N VAL A 775 -12.03 19.55 -19.13
CA VAL A 775 -11.86 18.09 -19.17
C VAL A 775 -12.18 17.51 -17.79
N ASP A 776 -13.29 16.78 -17.68
CA ASP A 776 -13.71 16.17 -16.42
C ASP A 776 -12.71 15.11 -15.96
N ALA A 777 -11.94 15.46 -14.95
CA ALA A 777 -10.94 14.64 -14.29
C ALA A 777 -11.40 14.14 -12.91
N ARG A 778 -12.70 14.26 -12.62
CA ARG A 778 -13.30 13.63 -11.43
C ARG A 778 -13.29 12.10 -11.60
N ARG A 779 -13.53 11.43 -10.50
CA ARG A 779 -13.67 9.96 -10.51
C ARG A 779 -14.89 9.53 -11.31
N ASN A 780 -14.70 8.54 -12.21
CA ASN A 780 -15.75 8.04 -13.11
C ASN A 780 -15.67 6.51 -13.22
N ASN A 781 -16.82 5.86 -13.44
CA ASN A 781 -16.90 4.43 -13.74
C ASN A 781 -16.50 4.18 -15.21
N SER A 782 -15.22 4.15 -15.51
CA SER A 782 -14.74 4.10 -16.90
C SER A 782 -13.77 2.96 -17.18
N GLY A 783 -13.02 2.51 -16.19
CA GLY A 783 -11.95 1.53 -16.39
C GLY A 783 -12.44 0.09 -16.61
N VAL A 784 -11.71 -0.65 -17.43
CA VAL A 784 -11.88 -2.10 -17.62
C VAL A 784 -10.54 -2.80 -17.41
N VAL A 785 -10.56 -3.92 -16.68
CA VAL A 785 -9.40 -4.81 -16.52
C VAL A 785 -9.85 -6.24 -16.81
N GLU A 786 -9.14 -6.92 -17.72
CA GLU A 786 -9.30 -8.34 -17.99
C GLU A 786 -7.99 -9.06 -17.69
N THR A 787 -8.02 -10.06 -16.82
CA THR A 787 -6.82 -10.84 -16.50
C THR A 787 -7.14 -12.31 -16.36
N ASP A 788 -6.22 -13.14 -16.85
CA ASP A 788 -6.27 -14.59 -16.73
C ASP A 788 -4.87 -15.19 -16.56
N GLY A 789 -4.81 -16.39 -15.99
CA GLY A 789 -3.54 -17.04 -15.74
C GLY A 789 -3.65 -18.31 -14.92
N PHE A 790 -2.49 -18.80 -14.48
CA PHE A 790 -2.36 -20.03 -13.71
C PHE A 790 -1.70 -19.78 -12.34
N ASP A 791 -2.27 -20.35 -11.30
CA ASP A 791 -1.64 -20.53 -9.99
C ASP A 791 -1.19 -21.97 -9.84
N VAL A 792 0.04 -22.17 -9.39
CA VAL A 792 0.63 -23.50 -9.14
C VAL A 792 1.16 -23.54 -7.72
N SER A 793 0.86 -24.63 -7.01
CA SER A 793 1.54 -24.97 -5.75
C SER A 793 1.91 -26.46 -5.72
N LEU A 794 3.09 -26.72 -5.19
CA LEU A 794 3.62 -28.05 -4.93
C LEU A 794 4.23 -28.06 -3.53
N ASP A 795 3.83 -29.00 -2.70
CA ASP A 795 4.46 -29.28 -1.42
C ASP A 795 4.75 -30.79 -1.36
N TYR A 796 5.98 -31.16 -0.99
CA TYR A 796 6.40 -32.55 -0.87
C TYR A 796 7.29 -32.73 0.34
N THR A 797 6.85 -33.59 1.26
CA THR A 797 7.64 -33.96 2.44
C THR A 797 8.04 -35.43 2.31
N LEU A 798 9.35 -35.67 2.27
CA LEU A 798 9.94 -37.01 2.32
C LEU A 798 10.28 -37.34 3.78
N TYR A 799 9.50 -38.25 4.36
CA TYR A 799 9.68 -38.70 5.74
C TYR A 799 10.77 -39.76 5.81
N GLY A 800 11.83 -39.51 6.59
CA GLY A 800 12.95 -40.43 6.85
C GLY A 800 13.04 -40.86 8.31
N ASN A 801 14.01 -41.68 8.65
CA ASN A 801 14.25 -42.10 10.02
C ASN A 801 14.92 -40.98 10.84
N GLY A 802 14.12 -40.01 11.29
CA GLY A 802 14.59 -38.87 12.07
C GLY A 802 15.13 -37.70 11.25
N ILE A 803 15.04 -37.78 9.92
CA ILE A 803 15.39 -36.69 8.99
C ILE A 803 14.24 -36.55 7.99
N ASP A 804 13.58 -35.41 7.97
CA ASP A 804 12.55 -35.13 6.99
C ASP A 804 13.07 -34.07 5.99
N PHE A 805 12.86 -34.33 4.69
CA PHE A 805 13.17 -33.36 3.64
C PHE A 805 11.87 -32.75 3.11
N ARG A 806 11.84 -31.43 3.02
CA ARG A 806 10.71 -30.67 2.50
C ARG A 806 11.08 -29.98 1.21
N PHE A 807 10.21 -30.05 0.22
CA PHE A 807 10.32 -29.33 -1.04
C PHE A 807 9.01 -28.62 -1.29
N GLY A 808 9.07 -27.35 -1.66
CA GLY A 808 7.92 -26.55 -2.01
C GLY A 808 8.17 -25.72 -3.27
N ALA A 809 7.12 -25.51 -4.05
CA ALA A 809 7.14 -24.57 -5.17
C ALA A 809 5.79 -23.88 -5.26
N ARG A 810 5.81 -22.57 -5.40
CA ARG A 810 4.61 -21.76 -5.65
C ARG A 810 4.90 -20.79 -6.80
N ALA A 811 3.97 -20.69 -7.75
CA ALA A 811 4.12 -19.81 -8.90
C ALA A 811 2.77 -19.21 -9.33
N ASN A 812 2.85 -18.01 -9.88
CA ASN A 812 1.77 -17.40 -10.64
C ASN A 812 2.27 -17.09 -12.05
N TYR A 813 1.52 -17.51 -13.07
CA TYR A 813 1.77 -17.21 -14.47
C TYR A 813 0.59 -16.47 -15.05
N VAL A 814 0.76 -15.17 -15.32
CA VAL A 814 -0.26 -14.29 -15.90
C VAL A 814 -0.18 -14.42 -17.43
N LEU A 815 -1.25 -14.90 -18.05
CA LEU A 815 -1.35 -15.00 -19.52
C LEU A 815 -1.60 -13.64 -20.13
N HIS A 816 -2.61 -12.93 -19.62
CA HIS A 816 -3.00 -11.60 -20.07
C HIS A 816 -3.36 -10.71 -18.88
N TYR A 817 -3.02 -9.45 -18.99
CA TYR A 817 -3.50 -8.36 -18.15
C TYR A 817 -3.86 -7.18 -19.04
N LYS A 818 -5.10 -7.15 -19.49
CA LYS A 818 -5.58 -6.16 -20.46
C LYS A 818 -6.30 -5.03 -19.74
N THR A 819 -6.01 -3.80 -20.13
CA THR A 819 -6.65 -2.61 -19.56
C THR A 819 -7.23 -1.71 -20.65
N SER A 820 -8.32 -1.06 -20.32
CA SER A 820 -8.83 0.08 -21.07
C SER A 820 -9.24 1.19 -20.09
N PRO A 821 -8.79 2.43 -20.28
CA PRO A 821 -9.10 3.53 -19.37
C PRO A 821 -10.54 4.03 -19.49
N VAL A 822 -11.14 3.92 -20.68
CA VAL A 822 -12.53 4.36 -20.97
C VAL A 822 -13.20 3.42 -21.95
N PRO A 823 -14.54 3.28 -21.92
CA PRO A 823 -15.27 2.52 -22.91
C PRO A 823 -14.98 3.06 -24.33
N GLY A 824 -14.83 2.15 -25.29
CA GLY A 824 -14.52 2.51 -26.67
C GLY A 824 -13.03 2.61 -27.03
N VAL A 825 -12.13 2.66 -26.05
CA VAL A 825 -10.68 2.45 -26.25
C VAL A 825 -10.39 0.95 -26.25
N ALA A 826 -9.60 0.50 -27.24
CA ALA A 826 -9.24 -0.91 -27.33
C ALA A 826 -8.46 -1.37 -26.08
N LEU A 827 -8.79 -2.57 -25.62
CA LEU A 827 -8.03 -3.22 -24.55
C LEU A 827 -6.58 -3.45 -24.97
N LYS A 828 -5.65 -2.96 -24.16
CA LYS A 828 -4.20 -3.14 -24.37
C LYS A 828 -3.68 -4.16 -23.36
N ASP A 829 -2.93 -5.16 -23.82
CA ASP A 829 -2.29 -6.12 -22.93
C ASP A 829 -1.05 -5.49 -22.30
N GLU A 830 -1.12 -5.23 -21.01
CA GLU A 830 -0.09 -4.59 -20.19
C GLU A 830 0.70 -5.59 -19.32
N VAL A 831 0.43 -6.89 -19.48
CA VAL A 831 1.18 -7.90 -18.72
C VAL A 831 2.68 -7.75 -18.98
N ASN A 832 3.47 -7.88 -17.92
CA ASN A 832 4.93 -7.80 -18.00
C ASN A 832 5.50 -6.40 -18.30
N HIS A 833 4.67 -5.36 -18.30
CA HIS A 833 5.13 -3.98 -18.37
C HIS A 833 5.38 -3.39 -16.97
N PHE A 834 6.25 -2.39 -16.90
CA PHE A 834 6.49 -1.61 -15.69
C PHE A 834 5.19 -1.00 -15.17
N GLY A 835 4.93 -1.15 -13.86
CA GLY A 835 3.67 -0.71 -13.25
C GLY A 835 2.51 -1.71 -13.36
N TYR A 836 2.72 -2.88 -13.99
CA TYR A 836 1.72 -3.93 -14.17
C TYR A 836 2.24 -5.29 -13.69
N PRO A 837 1.37 -6.32 -13.54
CA PRO A 837 1.80 -7.64 -13.12
C PRO A 837 2.87 -8.25 -14.02
N ALA A 838 3.91 -8.83 -13.39
CA ALA A 838 4.89 -9.65 -14.08
C ALA A 838 4.21 -10.90 -14.65
N ARG A 839 4.68 -11.38 -15.82
CA ARG A 839 4.15 -12.61 -16.44
C ARG A 839 4.39 -13.84 -15.59
N PHE A 840 5.54 -13.91 -14.93
CA PHE A 840 5.88 -15.03 -14.07
C PHE A 840 6.52 -14.55 -12.77
N THR A 841 5.96 -15.01 -11.67
CA THR A 841 6.55 -14.92 -10.32
C THR A 841 6.55 -16.29 -9.68
N GLY A 842 7.65 -16.67 -9.04
CA GLY A 842 7.77 -17.98 -8.43
C GLY A 842 8.68 -17.99 -7.21
N LYS A 843 8.40 -18.95 -6.31
CA LYS A 843 9.21 -19.28 -5.15
C LYS A 843 9.41 -20.80 -5.13
N VAL A 844 10.64 -21.24 -4.92
CA VAL A 844 10.98 -22.64 -4.65
C VAL A 844 11.62 -22.70 -3.28
N GLU A 845 11.32 -23.74 -2.52
CA GLU A 845 11.93 -23.99 -1.21
C GLU A 845 12.44 -25.42 -1.09
N ALA A 846 13.55 -25.58 -0.38
CA ALA A 846 14.09 -26.86 0.05
C ALA A 846 14.48 -26.77 1.53
N GLY A 847 13.97 -27.69 2.31
CA GLY A 847 14.18 -27.71 3.75
C GLY A 847 14.54 -29.08 4.29
N VAL A 848 15.16 -29.11 5.46
CA VAL A 848 15.49 -30.30 6.22
C VAL A 848 15.14 -30.11 7.69
N ASP A 849 14.51 -31.10 8.27
CA ASP A 849 14.20 -31.18 9.71
C ASP A 849 14.93 -32.39 10.30
N ILE A 850 15.76 -32.15 11.35
CA ILE A 850 16.56 -33.18 12.05
C ILE A 850 16.43 -32.93 13.55
N GLY A 851 15.64 -33.75 14.22
CA GLY A 851 15.39 -33.53 15.65
C GLY A 851 14.83 -32.13 15.93
N GLY A 852 15.55 -31.33 16.74
CA GLY A 852 15.16 -29.94 17.02
C GLY A 852 15.58 -28.93 15.96
N PHE A 853 16.40 -29.31 15.00
CA PHE A 853 16.91 -28.41 13.95
C PHE A 853 15.98 -28.38 12.72
N SER A 854 15.73 -27.20 12.20
CA SER A 854 15.05 -26.96 10.93
C SER A 854 15.84 -25.94 10.11
N GLY A 855 16.19 -26.32 8.88
CA GLY A 855 16.86 -25.41 7.92
C GLY A 855 16.07 -25.33 6.63
N THR A 856 15.89 -24.16 6.07
CA THR A 856 15.17 -23.96 4.80
C THR A 856 15.88 -22.90 3.96
N VAL A 857 16.03 -23.19 2.67
CA VAL A 857 16.49 -22.25 1.65
C VAL A 857 15.33 -21.94 0.72
N PHE A 858 15.14 -20.68 0.41
CA PHE A 858 14.13 -20.20 -0.54
C PHE A 858 14.83 -19.53 -1.73
N LEU A 859 14.38 -19.85 -2.93
CA LEU A 859 14.71 -19.16 -4.17
C LEU A 859 13.46 -18.37 -4.64
N ASN A 860 13.55 -17.06 -4.70
CA ASN A 860 12.49 -16.21 -5.22
C ASN A 860 12.89 -15.68 -6.60
N TYR A 861 11.97 -15.72 -7.56
CA TYR A 861 12.21 -15.33 -8.94
C TYR A 861 11.06 -14.50 -9.51
N VAL A 862 11.40 -13.40 -10.20
CA VAL A 862 10.49 -12.62 -11.03
C VAL A 862 11.14 -12.48 -12.40
N ASN A 863 10.40 -12.75 -13.47
CA ASN A 863 10.94 -12.71 -14.82
C ASN A 863 11.28 -11.26 -15.27
N SER A 864 12.02 -11.17 -16.38
CA SER A 864 12.32 -9.90 -17.05
C SER A 864 11.03 -9.20 -17.48
N ARG A 865 11.02 -7.85 -17.41
CA ARG A 865 9.87 -7.02 -17.75
C ARG A 865 10.30 -5.91 -18.71
N THR A 866 9.35 -5.15 -19.22
CA THR A 866 9.62 -4.06 -20.17
C THR A 866 9.03 -2.74 -19.67
N ILE A 867 9.69 -1.65 -20.01
CA ILE A 867 9.14 -0.30 -19.87
C ILE A 867 8.64 0.13 -21.25
N THR A 868 7.41 0.59 -21.36
CA THR A 868 6.90 1.15 -22.62
C THR A 868 7.64 2.43 -22.96
N ARG A 869 7.83 2.71 -24.25
CA ARG A 869 8.57 3.87 -24.72
C ARG A 869 8.07 5.19 -24.15
N ASP A 870 6.79 5.29 -23.86
CA ASP A 870 6.16 6.49 -23.29
C ASP A 870 6.67 6.84 -21.88
N PHE A 871 7.20 5.87 -21.15
CA PHE A 871 7.80 6.06 -19.82
C PHE A 871 9.32 6.25 -19.85
N LEU A 872 9.96 6.18 -21.03
CA LEU A 872 11.39 6.44 -21.18
C LEU A 872 11.64 7.87 -21.65
N PRO A 873 12.68 8.56 -21.13
CA PRO A 873 13.14 9.79 -21.76
C PRO A 873 13.48 9.56 -23.24
N ALA A 874 13.13 10.50 -24.12
CA ALA A 874 13.28 10.33 -25.56
C ALA A 874 14.71 9.99 -26.02
N ALA A 875 15.72 10.47 -25.29
CA ALA A 875 17.13 10.22 -25.56
C ALA A 875 17.66 8.89 -25.02
N VAL A 876 16.90 8.17 -24.19
CA VAL A 876 17.32 6.87 -23.62
C VAL A 876 17.24 5.79 -24.70
N PRO A 877 18.34 5.04 -24.96
CA PRO A 877 18.36 3.95 -25.93
C PRO A 877 17.37 2.83 -25.60
N ASP A 878 16.84 2.16 -26.63
CA ASP A 878 15.84 1.09 -26.51
C ASP A 878 16.30 -0.12 -25.68
N GLN A 879 17.61 -0.34 -25.54
CA GLN A 879 18.14 -1.40 -24.67
C GLN A 879 17.70 -1.27 -23.20
N TYR A 880 17.43 -0.04 -22.74
CA TYR A 880 16.94 0.22 -21.38
C TYR A 880 15.41 0.08 -21.23
N GLN A 881 14.70 -0.34 -22.27
CA GLN A 881 13.31 -0.79 -22.15
C GLN A 881 13.20 -2.11 -21.38
N ASN A 882 14.27 -2.92 -21.36
CA ASN A 882 14.26 -4.18 -20.62
C ASN A 882 14.67 -3.97 -19.16
N ILE A 883 13.88 -4.53 -18.25
CA ILE A 883 14.17 -4.69 -16.83
C ILE A 883 14.62 -6.13 -16.65
N ASP A 884 15.84 -6.35 -16.18
CA ASP A 884 16.38 -7.69 -15.97
C ASP A 884 15.55 -8.49 -14.94
N PRO A 885 15.56 -9.83 -15.00
CA PRO A 885 14.92 -10.65 -13.99
C PRO A 885 15.60 -10.46 -12.63
N ILE A 886 14.84 -10.60 -11.56
CA ILE A 886 15.41 -10.65 -10.22
C ILE A 886 15.32 -12.05 -9.63
N THR A 887 16.44 -12.49 -9.05
CA THR A 887 16.54 -13.73 -8.27
C THR A 887 17.13 -13.43 -6.92
N THR A 888 16.45 -13.79 -5.84
CA THR A 888 16.99 -13.69 -4.48
C THR A 888 16.95 -15.05 -3.79
N VAL A 889 17.93 -15.28 -2.92
CA VAL A 889 18.00 -16.47 -2.09
C VAL A 889 17.87 -16.07 -0.62
N ASP A 890 16.92 -16.69 0.09
CA ASP A 890 16.75 -16.50 1.52
C ASP A 890 17.11 -17.80 2.26
N LEU A 891 17.64 -17.65 3.48
CA LEU A 891 18.02 -18.75 4.38
C LEU A 891 17.33 -18.57 5.73
N SER A 892 16.68 -19.64 6.21
CA SER A 892 16.12 -19.70 7.56
C SER A 892 16.67 -20.92 8.29
N LEU A 893 17.26 -20.70 9.45
CA LEU A 893 17.76 -21.74 10.35
C LEU A 893 17.09 -21.59 11.70
N ARG A 894 16.56 -22.68 12.25
CA ARG A 894 15.89 -22.69 13.54
C ARG A 894 16.33 -23.92 14.35
N TYR A 895 16.50 -23.73 15.63
CA TYR A 895 16.74 -24.81 16.59
C TYR A 895 15.79 -24.72 17.77
N ASN A 896 14.96 -25.74 17.94
CA ASN A 896 14.08 -25.95 19.08
C ASN A 896 14.80 -26.84 20.11
N PHE A 897 15.03 -26.33 21.31
CA PHE A 897 15.74 -27.04 22.37
C PHE A 897 14.90 -28.16 23.02
N GLY A 898 13.62 -28.28 22.62
CA GLY A 898 12.67 -29.30 23.10
C GLY A 898 12.10 -29.03 24.49
N GLU A 899 11.34 -29.97 24.99
CA GLU A 899 10.65 -29.88 26.30
C GLU A 899 11.39 -30.61 27.43
N THR A 900 12.50 -31.29 27.14
CA THR A 900 13.24 -32.16 28.09
C THR A 900 14.57 -31.54 28.57
N GLY A 901 14.70 -30.24 28.48
CA GLY A 901 15.94 -29.53 28.85
C GLY A 901 15.96 -29.00 30.29
N SER A 902 16.94 -28.20 30.57
CA SER A 902 16.99 -27.40 31.81
C SER A 902 15.85 -26.39 31.84
N MET A 903 15.55 -25.78 32.97
CA MET A 903 14.56 -24.70 33.10
C MET A 903 14.78 -23.56 32.07
N ILE A 904 16.03 -23.35 31.64
CA ILE A 904 16.38 -22.32 30.63
C ILE A 904 16.07 -22.81 29.23
N THR A 905 16.40 -24.03 28.86
CA THR A 905 16.29 -24.56 27.50
C THR A 905 14.92 -25.16 27.15
N ASN A 906 14.17 -25.59 28.17
CA ASN A 906 12.81 -26.10 27.96
C ASN A 906 11.92 -25.07 27.26
N GLY A 907 11.30 -25.40 26.12
CA GLY A 907 10.46 -24.50 25.31
C GLY A 907 11.21 -23.31 24.66
N LEU A 908 12.55 -23.30 24.69
CA LEU A 908 13.36 -22.30 24.00
C LEU A 908 13.52 -22.66 22.52
N ALA A 909 13.40 -21.68 21.63
CA ALA A 909 13.80 -21.78 20.23
C ALA A 909 14.66 -20.57 19.83
N ALA A 910 15.68 -20.84 19.02
CA ALA A 910 16.55 -19.81 18.43
C ALA A 910 16.48 -19.89 16.92
N SER A 911 16.38 -18.73 16.24
CA SER A 911 16.37 -18.67 14.78
C SER A 911 17.38 -17.64 14.27
N LEU A 912 17.99 -17.98 13.14
CA LEU A 912 18.82 -17.08 12.31
C LEU A 912 18.18 -17.04 10.92
N ASN A 913 17.84 -15.85 10.45
CA ASN A 913 17.29 -15.67 9.13
C ASN A 913 18.14 -14.67 8.33
N VAL A 914 18.40 -14.98 7.08
CA VAL A 914 19.12 -14.13 6.13
C VAL A 914 18.27 -14.01 4.87
N LEU A 915 17.68 -12.84 4.65
CA LEU A 915 16.98 -12.51 3.41
C LEU A 915 17.98 -11.94 2.41
N ASN A 916 17.82 -12.28 1.15
CA ASN A 916 18.74 -11.87 0.07
C ASN A 916 20.20 -12.16 0.42
N VAL A 917 20.54 -13.44 0.63
CA VAL A 917 21.87 -13.92 1.10
C VAL A 917 23.03 -13.35 0.27
N PHE A 918 22.83 -13.23 -1.04
CA PHE A 918 23.86 -12.76 -1.98
C PHE A 918 23.91 -11.25 -2.15
N ASP A 919 23.06 -10.51 -1.43
CA ASP A 919 22.95 -9.04 -1.51
C ASP A 919 22.69 -8.55 -2.95
N ALA A 920 21.81 -9.26 -3.67
CA ALA A 920 21.48 -8.92 -5.06
C ALA A 920 20.78 -7.56 -5.10
N ASP A 921 21.32 -6.63 -5.87
CA ASP A 921 20.70 -5.33 -6.11
C ASP A 921 19.41 -5.50 -6.95
N PRO A 922 18.40 -4.65 -6.74
CA PRO A 922 17.27 -4.52 -7.66
C PRO A 922 17.70 -4.24 -9.09
N PRO A 923 17.04 -4.84 -10.10
CA PRO A 923 17.31 -4.53 -11.50
C PRO A 923 17.12 -3.05 -11.82
N LEU A 924 18.02 -2.51 -12.67
CA LEU A 924 17.98 -1.13 -13.11
C LEU A 924 16.67 -0.83 -13.85
N VAL A 925 16.03 0.26 -13.47
CA VAL A 925 14.90 0.86 -14.17
C VAL A 925 15.25 2.29 -14.55
N VAL A 926 15.27 2.60 -15.84
CA VAL A 926 15.41 3.96 -16.34
C VAL A 926 14.03 4.49 -16.68
N ASN A 927 13.48 5.36 -15.84
CA ASN A 927 12.11 5.85 -15.99
C ASN A 927 12.08 7.38 -16.12
N ALA A 928 11.32 7.90 -17.08
CA ALA A 928 11.05 9.34 -17.25
C ALA A 928 10.09 9.92 -16.20
N GLY A 929 9.50 9.09 -15.37
CA GLY A 929 8.44 9.49 -14.47
C GLY A 929 8.90 10.43 -13.34
N GLY A 930 8.74 11.74 -13.57
CA GLY A 930 8.92 12.76 -12.55
C GLY A 930 10.31 13.38 -12.48
N ALA A 931 10.41 14.46 -11.71
CA ALA A 931 11.66 15.25 -11.53
C ALA A 931 12.74 14.49 -10.72
N THR A 932 12.37 13.36 -10.09
CA THR A 932 13.26 12.59 -9.18
C THR A 932 13.03 11.10 -9.38
N PRO A 933 13.61 10.51 -10.46
CA PRO A 933 13.46 9.09 -10.72
C PRO A 933 14.13 8.25 -9.65
N ILE A 934 13.53 7.10 -9.31
CA ILE A 934 14.22 5.97 -8.70
C ILE A 934 14.63 5.00 -9.79
N ARG A 935 15.73 4.25 -9.56
CA ARG A 935 16.32 3.38 -10.58
C ARG A 935 15.94 1.91 -10.40
N PHE A 936 14.83 1.60 -9.76
CA PHE A 936 14.34 0.24 -9.59
C PHE A 936 12.81 0.20 -9.48
N ASP A 937 12.22 -0.99 -9.57
CA ASP A 937 10.79 -1.22 -9.36
C ASP A 937 10.53 -1.79 -7.97
N SER A 938 10.03 -0.96 -7.07
CA SER A 938 9.71 -1.34 -5.68
C SER A 938 8.52 -2.30 -5.55
N SER A 939 7.76 -2.54 -6.64
CA SER A 939 6.66 -3.51 -6.63
C SER A 939 7.14 -4.95 -6.48
N TYR A 940 8.35 -5.23 -6.97
CA TYR A 940 8.94 -6.58 -6.98
C TYR A 940 10.30 -6.67 -6.29
N SER A 941 10.90 -5.54 -5.94
CA SER A 941 12.21 -5.46 -5.35
C SER A 941 12.18 -4.58 -4.11
N SER A 942 13.18 -4.72 -3.24
CA SER A 942 13.35 -3.88 -2.05
C SER A 942 14.72 -3.23 -2.06
N SER A 943 14.78 -1.97 -1.63
CA SER A 943 16.04 -1.25 -1.41
C SER A 943 16.75 -1.69 -0.13
N MET A 944 16.15 -2.57 0.69
CA MET A 944 16.73 -3.05 1.95
C MET A 944 18.07 -3.77 1.76
N GLY A 945 18.26 -4.48 0.61
CA GLY A 945 19.43 -5.35 0.40
C GLY A 945 19.39 -6.60 1.27
N ARG A 946 20.57 -7.11 1.67
CA ARG A 946 20.66 -8.26 2.57
C ARG A 946 20.23 -7.88 3.98
N TYR A 947 19.26 -8.63 4.52
CA TYR A 947 18.74 -8.45 5.88
C TYR A 947 19.01 -9.70 6.72
N ILE A 948 19.66 -9.53 7.86
CA ILE A 948 20.03 -10.61 8.79
C ILE A 948 19.26 -10.39 10.09
N SER A 949 18.60 -11.42 10.61
CA SER A 949 17.90 -11.32 11.89
C SER A 949 18.10 -12.54 12.78
N PHE A 950 18.16 -12.26 14.07
CA PHE A 950 18.23 -13.25 15.15
C PHE A 950 16.94 -13.16 15.96
N GLN A 951 16.33 -14.30 16.25
CA GLN A 951 15.14 -14.37 17.08
C GLN A 951 15.30 -15.43 18.17
N LEU A 952 14.89 -15.09 19.38
CA LEU A 952 14.72 -16.02 20.48
C LEU A 952 13.24 -16.04 20.84
N SER A 953 12.68 -17.23 21.01
CA SER A 953 11.34 -17.43 21.54
C SER A 953 11.37 -18.41 22.68
N LYS A 954 10.60 -18.13 23.73
CA LYS A 954 10.49 -18.97 24.92
C LYS A 954 9.02 -19.20 25.25
N LYS A 955 8.63 -20.47 25.30
CA LYS A 955 7.34 -20.93 25.84
C LYS A 955 7.58 -21.46 27.26
N PHE A 956 6.67 -21.08 28.19
CA PHE A 956 6.75 -21.45 29.59
C PHE A 956 5.62 -22.42 29.95
#